data_72d1742defa2bf5d7533bd5025b8e905
#
_entry.id   72d1742defa2bf5d7533bd5025b8e905
#
_cell.length_a   1.000
_cell.length_b   1.000
_cell.length_c   1.000
_cell.angle_alpha   90.00
_cell.angle_beta   90.00
_cell.angle_gamma   90.00
#
_symmetry.space_group_name_H-M   'P 1'
#
loop_
_entity.id
_entity.type
_entity.pdbx_description
1 polymer ?
#
loop_
_entity_poly.entity_id
_entity_poly.type
_entity_poly.pdbx_seq_one_letter_code
_entity_poly.pdbx_strand_id
1 'polypeptide(L)'
;MDESAPIGVIVDIDGMLRLGTIARQWLRVRSRLRRSTTDRRSVFGMPHLVGELARGRDDPVVVYVSAVPQKHRRSLRRMLERDGYPAGRLLAAPDTKAPTWLFGGGLTAKRAAVEGVLADRLDVRWVLIGDDAGHDPTLFGDLVRRAPGRIAALGLRQAVDPPAARTVRSVEVSDVPVVKAPNGVELLPHLREAAGLGPARGGSPEDWLLTAAERGNDASGLHAFTEGNTVRPLVHGDTYFAALLAACEGLGEDDLLLLLGWRMDRTELLRTEGPTVSRALRAAARRGAHVRGLLWRSYPAALGYQLGPNRDSARTINAAGGHVMLDQRVRAFGSHHQKAFIARYLARPSEDVAFLGGIDCAHGHRDDAEHAGDPQPSASSDRYGRTPAQHDVQLELRGPVVADVERTFRERWQDRTALSRRPWEWANDRIHRLPKAAVPLPTRSDPAPAGTCAVQILRTYPRRRTSCFAPRGERSIARAYVKALSRAERLVYIEDQYLWSIDVARLFAAALRRTPGLQLIAVVPRFSDVEDRFSRQAALFGHHEALDMVREAGGARVQIFDIENHRGLPVYVHAKLCIVDDVWALVGSANLNMRSWTYDAEIAAAVLDSRRDPRAPEDPAGLGDGARHFARELRLQLMREHVETQDDTTLLDLDQAAGTMRRSAANLDGWYRSGRRGTRPTGRLRTHVPVSAGKNPGWHRWLVEPAYRAVYDPDGRPAFMRLRRSY
;
A
#
# COMPACT_ATOMS: atom_id res chain seq x y z
N MET A 1 32.55 -1.14 -28.46
CA MET A 1 32.13 -2.49 -28.01
C MET A 1 30.75 -2.73 -28.57
N ASP A 2 30.47 -3.98 -28.93
CA ASP A 2 29.16 -4.40 -29.46
C ASP A 2 28.06 -4.07 -28.44
N GLU A 3 26.98 -3.43 -28.89
CA GLU A 3 25.82 -3.13 -28.04
C GLU A 3 25.10 -4.40 -27.54
N SER A 4 25.36 -5.54 -28.19
CA SER A 4 24.87 -6.86 -27.79
C SER A 4 25.67 -7.51 -26.64
N ALA A 5 26.77 -6.90 -26.18
CA ALA A 5 27.60 -7.45 -25.12
C ALA A 5 26.80 -7.65 -23.81
N PRO A 6 27.06 -8.73 -23.07
CA PRO A 6 26.37 -8.98 -21.82
C PRO A 6 26.54 -7.84 -20.80
N ILE A 7 25.46 -7.53 -20.06
CA ILE A 7 25.47 -6.53 -18.99
C ILE A 7 25.82 -7.20 -17.66
N GLY A 8 26.79 -6.71 -16.94
CA GLY A 8 27.06 -7.02 -15.54
C GLY A 8 26.61 -5.89 -14.62
N VAL A 9 26.49 -6.16 -13.35
CA VAL A 9 26.06 -5.17 -12.35
C VAL A 9 27.12 -5.02 -11.27
N ILE A 10 27.63 -3.82 -11.07
CA ILE A 10 28.52 -3.48 -9.95
C ILE A 10 27.75 -2.59 -8.98
N VAL A 11 27.65 -3.01 -7.72
CA VAL A 11 26.87 -2.31 -6.68
C VAL A 11 27.77 -1.86 -5.56
N ASP A 12 27.85 -0.55 -5.32
CA ASP A 12 28.41 -0.03 -4.08
C ASP A 12 27.41 -0.21 -2.94
N ILE A 13 27.68 -1.16 -2.06
CA ILE A 13 26.75 -1.49 -0.98
C ILE A 13 26.83 -0.57 0.24
N ASP A 14 27.83 0.29 0.34
CA ASP A 14 28.00 1.15 1.53
C ASP A 14 26.87 2.19 1.65
N GLY A 15 26.47 2.80 0.56
CA GLY A 15 25.30 3.69 0.48
C GLY A 15 23.96 2.95 0.47
N MET A 16 23.91 1.76 -0.14
CA MET A 16 22.71 0.95 -0.28
C MET A 16 22.26 0.31 1.03
N LEU A 17 23.16 0.10 1.98
CA LEU A 17 22.90 -0.57 3.25
C LEU A 17 22.69 0.39 4.43
N ARG A 18 22.31 1.63 4.21
CA ARG A 18 22.16 2.67 5.25
C ARG A 18 23.48 2.94 6.03
N LEU A 19 24.62 2.59 5.48
CA LEU A 19 25.93 2.81 6.09
C LEU A 19 26.41 4.26 5.98
N GLY A 20 25.82 5.06 5.09
CA GLY A 20 26.26 6.41 4.74
C GLY A 20 26.34 7.47 5.85
N THR A 21 25.77 7.20 7.04
CA THR A 21 25.91 8.09 8.22
C THR A 21 26.92 7.54 9.22
N ILE A 22 27.47 6.36 8.99
CA ILE A 22 28.24 5.60 9.98
C ILE A 22 29.72 5.93 9.93
N ALA A 23 30.25 6.32 8.78
CA ALA A 23 31.65 6.76 8.70
C ALA A 23 31.93 7.93 9.66
N ARG A 24 30.94 8.82 9.90
CA ARG A 24 31.09 9.91 10.90
C ARG A 24 30.66 9.52 12.34
N GLN A 25 29.87 8.48 12.52
CA GLN A 25 29.45 7.99 13.85
C GLN A 25 30.39 6.92 14.43
N TRP A 26 31.20 6.27 13.64
CA TRP A 26 32.16 5.27 14.12
C TRP A 26 33.20 5.85 15.07
N LEU A 27 33.57 7.12 14.91
CA LEU A 27 34.48 7.82 15.82
C LEU A 27 33.91 8.05 17.23
N ARG A 28 32.58 8.02 17.39
CA ARG A 28 31.92 8.22 18.70
C ARG A 28 31.41 6.93 19.36
N VAL A 29 31.60 5.75 18.76
CA VAL A 29 30.86 4.54 19.12
C VAL A 29 31.75 3.33 19.42
N ARG A 30 33.01 3.50 19.82
CA ARG A 30 33.83 2.37 20.32
C ARG A 30 33.17 1.65 21.52
N SER A 31 32.26 2.30 22.25
CA SER A 31 31.57 1.73 23.41
C SER A 31 30.15 1.16 23.12
N ARG A 32 29.59 1.36 21.90
CA ARG A 32 28.23 0.89 21.56
C ARG A 32 28.19 -0.20 20.48
N LEU A 33 29.32 -0.73 20.07
CA LEU A 33 29.46 -1.73 19.01
C LEU A 33 28.95 -3.15 19.35
N ARG A 34 28.54 -3.39 20.60
CA ARG A 34 27.95 -4.67 21.01
C ARG A 34 26.44 -4.77 20.76
N ARG A 35 25.78 -3.71 20.27
CA ARG A 35 24.34 -3.75 19.98
C ARG A 35 24.08 -3.68 18.47
N SER A 36 23.88 -4.90 17.91
CA SER A 36 23.02 -5.16 16.76
C SER A 36 23.48 -4.66 15.40
N THR A 37 24.32 -5.43 14.71
CA THR A 37 24.41 -5.48 13.24
C THR A 37 23.10 -5.97 12.59
N THR A 38 22.17 -6.52 13.37
CA THR A 38 20.88 -7.07 12.93
C THR A 38 19.83 -6.02 12.54
N ASP A 39 20.09 -4.73 12.80
CA ASP A 39 19.09 -3.67 12.60
C ASP A 39 19.23 -2.91 11.28
N ARG A 40 20.10 -3.34 10.37
CA ARG A 40 20.42 -2.67 9.12
C ARG A 40 19.76 -3.40 7.97
N ARG A 41 18.82 -2.73 7.30
CA ARG A 41 18.16 -3.22 6.08
C ARG A 41 18.63 -2.46 4.87
N SER A 42 18.59 -3.12 3.72
CA SER A 42 18.80 -2.50 2.43
C SER A 42 17.77 -1.40 2.12
N VAL A 43 18.10 -0.55 1.18
CA VAL A 43 17.15 0.39 0.60
C VAL A 43 16.08 -0.39 -0.17
N PHE A 44 14.83 0.08 -0.08
CA PHE A 44 13.69 -0.56 -0.72
C PHE A 44 13.92 -0.80 -2.22
N GLY A 45 13.58 -1.99 -2.69
CA GLY A 45 13.68 -2.39 -4.09
C GLY A 45 15.09 -2.60 -4.65
N MET A 46 16.16 -2.34 -3.88
CA MET A 46 17.54 -2.55 -4.40
C MET A 46 17.87 -4.01 -4.69
N PRO A 47 17.50 -4.99 -3.84
CA PRO A 47 17.72 -6.40 -4.18
C PRO A 47 16.98 -6.81 -5.46
N HIS A 48 15.73 -6.36 -5.62
CA HIS A 48 14.94 -6.60 -6.82
C HIS A 48 15.59 -5.96 -8.06
N LEU A 49 16.00 -4.69 -7.97
CA LEU A 49 16.73 -4.00 -9.04
C LEU A 49 17.95 -4.81 -9.51
N VAL A 50 18.80 -5.24 -8.57
CA VAL A 50 20.01 -6.00 -8.92
C VAL A 50 19.65 -7.35 -9.53
N GLY A 51 18.63 -8.03 -9.01
CA GLY A 51 18.13 -9.28 -9.55
C GLY A 51 17.59 -9.14 -10.97
N GLU A 52 16.80 -8.10 -11.24
CA GLU A 52 16.22 -7.84 -12.57
C GLU A 52 17.25 -7.46 -13.62
N LEU A 53 18.26 -6.67 -13.25
CA LEU A 53 19.36 -6.34 -14.16
C LEU A 53 20.25 -7.56 -14.47
N ALA A 54 20.27 -8.54 -13.57
CA ALA A 54 21.03 -9.79 -13.73
C ALA A 54 20.21 -10.93 -14.37
N ARG A 55 18.88 -10.80 -14.49
CA ARG A 55 17.95 -11.85 -14.98
C ARG A 55 18.11 -12.11 -16.50
N GLY A 56 17.85 -13.35 -16.90
CA GLY A 56 17.81 -13.74 -18.31
C GLY A 56 19.15 -14.16 -18.88
N ARG A 57 20.09 -14.61 -18.06
CA ARG A 57 21.44 -15.02 -18.45
C ARG A 57 21.85 -16.31 -17.78
N ASP A 58 22.60 -17.13 -18.47
CA ASP A 58 23.16 -18.39 -17.97
C ASP A 58 24.25 -18.17 -16.90
N ASP A 59 24.93 -16.98 -16.92
CA ASP A 59 25.96 -16.61 -15.93
C ASP A 59 25.85 -15.11 -15.58
N PRO A 60 24.97 -14.73 -14.65
CA PRO A 60 24.80 -13.33 -14.25
C PRO A 60 26.00 -12.82 -13.46
N VAL A 61 26.67 -11.79 -13.96
CA VAL A 61 27.83 -11.19 -13.29
C VAL A 61 27.37 -10.08 -12.35
N VAL A 62 27.30 -10.38 -11.05
CA VAL A 62 27.00 -9.42 -10.00
C VAL A 62 28.20 -9.24 -9.08
N VAL A 63 28.63 -8.00 -8.90
CA VAL A 63 29.76 -7.66 -8.03
C VAL A 63 29.33 -6.63 -7.00
N TYR A 64 29.51 -6.93 -5.74
CA TYR A 64 29.29 -6.04 -4.61
C TYR A 64 30.63 -5.46 -4.14
N VAL A 65 30.69 -4.13 -4.02
CA VAL A 65 31.90 -3.41 -3.59
C VAL A 65 31.62 -2.71 -2.26
N SER A 66 32.56 -2.78 -1.32
CA SER A 66 32.43 -2.12 -0.02
C SER A 66 33.78 -1.63 0.51
N ALA A 67 33.78 -0.45 1.14
CA ALA A 67 34.92 0.07 1.89
C ALA A 67 35.09 -0.59 3.28
N VAL A 68 34.17 -1.47 3.68
CA VAL A 68 34.24 -2.19 4.95
C VAL A 68 35.37 -3.20 4.91
N PRO A 69 36.22 -3.31 5.97
CA PRO A 69 37.35 -4.24 6.01
C PRO A 69 36.97 -5.69 5.82
N GLN A 70 37.87 -6.48 5.24
CA GLN A 70 37.67 -7.88 4.83
C GLN A 70 37.26 -8.80 5.99
N LYS A 71 37.70 -8.52 7.23
CA LYS A 71 37.28 -9.23 8.45
C LYS A 71 35.76 -9.22 8.67
N HIS A 72 35.01 -8.28 8.09
CA HIS A 72 33.55 -8.20 8.17
C HIS A 72 32.80 -8.82 6.96
N ARG A 73 33.56 -9.42 6.01
CA ARG A 73 32.99 -10.01 4.78
C ARG A 73 31.88 -11.03 5.03
N ARG A 74 32.03 -11.87 6.06
CA ARG A 74 31.00 -12.86 6.43
C ARG A 74 29.68 -12.18 6.89
N SER A 75 29.80 -11.09 7.64
CA SER A 75 28.63 -10.32 8.10
C SER A 75 27.92 -9.61 6.95
N LEU A 76 28.69 -9.03 6.01
CA LEU A 76 28.13 -8.41 4.81
C LEU A 76 27.42 -9.45 3.93
N ARG A 77 28.01 -10.62 3.72
CA ARG A 77 27.39 -11.70 2.92
C ARG A 77 26.07 -12.15 3.53
N ARG A 78 26.02 -12.47 4.84
CA ARG A 78 24.77 -12.82 5.53
C ARG A 78 23.69 -11.75 5.41
N MET A 79 24.09 -10.49 5.37
CA MET A 79 23.17 -9.37 5.22
C MET A 79 22.61 -9.29 3.81
N LEU A 80 23.44 -9.44 2.77
CA LEU A 80 23.00 -9.50 1.38
C LEU A 80 22.04 -10.67 1.15
N GLU A 81 22.37 -11.85 1.66
CA GLU A 81 21.53 -13.05 1.60
C GLU A 81 20.18 -12.81 2.32
N ARG A 82 20.21 -12.32 3.56
CA ARG A 82 19.00 -12.00 4.33
C ARG A 82 18.09 -10.97 3.63
N ASP A 83 18.69 -9.97 3.00
CA ASP A 83 17.97 -8.89 2.34
C ASP A 83 17.53 -9.24 0.90
N GLY A 84 17.83 -10.49 0.42
CA GLY A 84 17.36 -11.01 -0.86
C GLY A 84 18.17 -10.53 -2.08
N TYR A 85 19.42 -10.11 -1.88
CA TYR A 85 20.30 -9.82 -3.03
C TYR A 85 20.70 -11.10 -3.76
N PRO A 86 20.80 -11.09 -5.10
CA PRO A 86 21.28 -12.23 -5.85
C PRO A 86 22.71 -12.63 -5.46
N ALA A 87 23.05 -13.88 -5.71
CA ALA A 87 24.43 -14.33 -5.50
C ALA A 87 25.42 -13.51 -6.32
N GLY A 88 26.57 -13.17 -5.74
CA GLY A 88 27.56 -12.36 -6.42
C GLY A 88 28.91 -12.33 -5.73
N ARG A 89 29.93 -11.81 -6.44
CA ARG A 89 31.29 -11.62 -5.92
C ARG A 89 31.32 -10.42 -4.98
N LEU A 90 31.68 -10.61 -3.70
CA LEU A 90 31.81 -9.52 -2.73
C LEU A 90 33.28 -9.11 -2.60
N LEU A 91 33.58 -7.85 -2.93
CA LEU A 91 34.88 -7.20 -2.81
C LEU A 91 34.87 -6.24 -1.62
N ALA A 92 35.56 -6.59 -0.56
CA ALA A 92 35.73 -5.80 0.65
C ALA A 92 37.14 -5.17 0.71
N ALA A 93 37.26 -4.02 1.35
CA ALA A 93 38.55 -3.36 1.49
C ALA A 93 39.57 -4.23 2.28
N PRO A 94 40.87 -4.15 1.96
CA PRO A 94 41.90 -4.84 2.73
C PRO A 94 41.90 -4.48 4.21
N ASP A 95 42.29 -5.40 5.07
CA ASP A 95 42.47 -5.14 6.50
C ASP A 95 43.74 -4.30 6.71
N THR A 96 43.59 -3.04 7.09
CA THR A 96 44.70 -2.13 7.40
C THR A 96 44.75 -1.80 8.88
N LYS A 97 45.95 -1.67 9.48
CA LYS A 97 46.16 -1.28 10.88
C LYS A 97 45.73 0.17 11.18
N ALA A 98 45.73 1.02 10.20
CA ALA A 98 45.25 2.41 10.32
C ALA A 98 43.83 2.56 9.76
N PRO A 99 42.98 3.45 10.29
CA PRO A 99 41.64 3.70 9.76
C PRO A 99 41.73 4.52 8.45
N THR A 100 42.38 3.98 7.43
CA THR A 100 42.60 4.59 6.10
C THR A 100 41.30 4.97 5.38
N TRP A 101 40.20 4.36 5.77
CA TRP A 101 38.85 4.69 5.32
C TRP A 101 38.38 6.10 5.75
N LEU A 102 39.02 6.70 6.80
CA LEU A 102 38.75 8.08 7.25
C LEU A 102 39.43 9.14 6.34
N PHE A 103 40.49 8.77 5.66
CA PHE A 103 41.36 9.68 4.90
C PHE A 103 41.40 9.39 3.39
N GLY A 104 40.31 8.89 2.81
CA GLY A 104 40.23 8.63 1.35
C GLY A 104 40.80 7.28 0.87
N GLY A 105 41.44 6.50 1.72
CA GLY A 105 41.98 5.18 1.36
C GLY A 105 40.92 4.14 0.97
N GLY A 106 39.67 4.31 1.45
CA GLY A 106 38.55 3.49 1.04
C GLY A 106 38.11 3.71 -0.41
N LEU A 107 38.22 4.94 -0.92
CA LEU A 107 37.89 5.28 -2.31
C LEU A 107 38.90 4.67 -3.28
N THR A 108 40.19 4.76 -2.94
CA THR A 108 41.29 4.17 -3.75
C THR A 108 41.16 2.64 -3.81
N ALA A 109 40.84 1.99 -2.70
CA ALA A 109 40.63 0.53 -2.67
C ALA A 109 39.40 0.11 -3.48
N LYS A 110 38.28 0.84 -3.40
CA LYS A 110 37.10 0.61 -4.24
C LYS A 110 37.39 0.78 -5.71
N ARG A 111 38.11 1.84 -6.07
CA ARG A 111 38.53 2.11 -7.47
C ARG A 111 39.35 0.94 -8.01
N ALA A 112 40.39 0.53 -7.32
CA ALA A 112 41.23 -0.57 -7.73
C ALA A 112 40.45 -1.89 -7.86
N ALA A 113 39.50 -2.14 -6.93
CA ALA A 113 38.65 -3.33 -6.98
C ALA A 113 37.75 -3.34 -8.22
N VAL A 114 37.14 -2.20 -8.57
CA VAL A 114 36.28 -2.10 -9.77
C VAL A 114 37.12 -2.15 -11.05
N GLU A 115 38.25 -1.47 -11.12
CA GLU A 115 39.19 -1.52 -12.27
C GLU A 115 39.67 -2.97 -12.52
N GLY A 116 39.96 -3.72 -11.47
CA GLY A 116 40.28 -5.16 -11.58
C GLY A 116 39.13 -5.98 -12.19
N VAL A 117 37.87 -5.74 -11.77
CA VAL A 117 36.71 -6.42 -12.37
C VAL A 117 36.56 -6.04 -13.84
N LEU A 118 36.71 -4.77 -14.18
CA LEU A 118 36.64 -4.31 -15.58
C LEU A 118 37.73 -4.92 -16.45
N ALA A 119 38.92 -5.18 -15.91
CA ALA A 119 40.03 -5.84 -16.60
C ALA A 119 39.84 -7.33 -16.75
N ASP A 120 39.27 -8.00 -15.72
CA ASP A 120 39.03 -9.47 -15.70
C ASP A 120 37.95 -9.91 -16.71
N ARG A 121 36.94 -9.05 -17.00
CA ARG A 121 35.76 -9.41 -17.82
C ARG A 121 35.61 -8.40 -18.97
N LEU A 122 36.42 -8.56 -20.00
CA LEU A 122 36.41 -7.68 -21.20
C LEU A 122 35.16 -7.89 -22.09
N ASP A 123 34.45 -8.98 -21.90
CA ASP A 123 33.25 -9.39 -22.62
C ASP A 123 31.96 -8.73 -22.09
N VAL A 124 32.01 -8.02 -20.96
CA VAL A 124 30.84 -7.49 -20.24
C VAL A 124 30.80 -5.97 -20.27
N ARG A 125 29.61 -5.40 -20.55
CA ARG A 125 29.29 -3.99 -20.27
C ARG A 125 28.65 -3.90 -18.88
N TRP A 126 28.85 -2.80 -18.17
CA TRP A 126 28.53 -2.72 -16.75
C TRP A 126 27.51 -1.61 -16.43
N VAL A 127 26.54 -1.94 -15.59
CA VAL A 127 25.72 -0.96 -14.88
C VAL A 127 26.34 -0.75 -13.50
N LEU A 128 26.70 0.49 -13.18
CA LEU A 128 27.23 0.86 -11.86
C LEU A 128 26.11 1.45 -11.00
N ILE A 129 25.95 0.95 -9.78
CA ILE A 129 24.89 1.37 -8.84
C ILE A 129 25.54 1.88 -7.55
N GLY A 130 25.22 3.11 -7.16
CA GLY A 130 25.72 3.77 -5.97
C GLY A 130 24.74 4.76 -5.37
N ASP A 131 25.23 5.65 -4.48
CA ASP A 131 24.41 6.75 -3.94
C ASP A 131 24.99 8.13 -4.29
N ASP A 132 24.14 9.16 -4.26
CA ASP A 132 24.54 10.53 -4.59
C ASP A 132 25.07 11.33 -3.39
N ALA A 133 25.02 10.78 -2.18
CA ALA A 133 25.45 11.46 -0.95
C ALA A 133 26.91 11.19 -0.58
N GLY A 134 27.55 10.24 -1.24
CA GLY A 134 28.91 9.78 -0.96
C GLY A 134 29.93 10.22 -2.01
N HIS A 135 30.92 9.35 -2.21
CA HIS A 135 31.98 9.54 -3.22
C HIS A 135 31.67 8.81 -4.55
N ASP A 136 30.54 8.10 -4.64
CA ASP A 136 30.20 7.27 -5.79
C ASP A 136 30.08 8.09 -7.09
N PRO A 137 29.48 9.30 -7.11
CA PRO A 137 29.47 10.11 -8.32
C PRO A 137 30.87 10.41 -8.87
N THR A 138 31.81 10.74 -8.00
CA THR A 138 33.19 11.02 -8.41
C THR A 138 33.91 9.75 -8.87
N LEU A 139 33.75 8.65 -8.12
CA LEU A 139 34.31 7.34 -8.46
C LEU A 139 33.80 6.85 -9.82
N PHE A 140 32.50 6.90 -10.04
CA PHE A 140 31.87 6.40 -11.27
C PHE A 140 32.23 7.28 -12.46
N GLY A 141 32.29 8.60 -12.29
CA GLY A 141 32.78 9.53 -13.33
C GLY A 141 34.22 9.24 -13.74
N ASP A 142 35.11 8.93 -12.78
CA ASP A 142 36.50 8.54 -13.06
C ASP A 142 36.57 7.20 -13.81
N LEU A 143 35.76 6.20 -13.42
CA LEU A 143 35.71 4.88 -14.07
C LEU A 143 35.22 4.98 -15.52
N VAL A 144 34.17 5.79 -15.79
CA VAL A 144 33.70 6.03 -17.16
C VAL A 144 34.81 6.63 -18.05
N ARG A 145 35.52 7.62 -17.57
CA ARG A 145 36.64 8.24 -18.34
C ARG A 145 37.79 7.27 -18.61
N ARG A 146 38.06 6.35 -17.68
CA ARG A 146 39.18 5.38 -17.81
C ARG A 146 38.82 4.13 -18.60
N ALA A 147 37.55 3.79 -18.68
CA ALA A 147 37.05 2.60 -19.37
C ALA A 147 35.90 2.96 -20.35
N PRO A 148 36.19 3.78 -21.38
CA PRO A 148 35.19 4.24 -22.35
C PRO A 148 34.51 3.07 -23.04
N GLY A 149 33.18 3.15 -23.21
CA GLY A 149 32.35 2.11 -23.82
C GLY A 149 32.12 0.83 -22.98
N ARG A 150 32.72 0.76 -21.77
CA ARG A 150 32.54 -0.39 -20.86
C ARG A 150 31.40 -0.21 -19.86
N ILE A 151 30.98 1.01 -19.63
CA ILE A 151 29.89 1.34 -18.73
C ILE A 151 28.65 1.64 -19.57
N ALA A 152 27.57 0.89 -19.33
CA ALA A 152 26.32 1.03 -20.06
C ALA A 152 25.43 2.12 -19.45
N ALA A 153 25.35 2.19 -18.11
CA ALA A 153 24.54 3.16 -17.38
C ALA A 153 25.04 3.33 -15.94
N LEU A 154 24.74 4.49 -15.35
CA LEU A 154 24.96 4.78 -13.93
C LEU A 154 23.63 4.93 -13.21
N GLY A 155 23.45 4.19 -12.11
CA GLY A 155 22.31 4.31 -11.20
C GLY A 155 22.72 4.96 -9.89
N LEU A 156 22.21 6.14 -9.58
CA LEU A 156 22.50 6.84 -8.34
C LEU A 156 21.25 6.96 -7.48
N ARG A 157 21.23 6.29 -6.36
CA ARG A 157 20.19 6.46 -5.38
C ARG A 157 20.27 7.84 -4.75
N GLN A 158 19.20 8.62 -4.82
CA GLN A 158 19.08 9.90 -4.13
C GLN A 158 18.98 9.68 -2.62
N ALA A 159 20.01 10.10 -1.88
CA ALA A 159 20.07 9.89 -0.44
C ALA A 159 19.21 10.88 0.36
N VAL A 160 19.04 12.10 -0.16
CA VAL A 160 18.24 13.21 0.45
C VAL A 160 17.74 14.09 -0.69
N ASP A 161 16.59 14.76 -0.55
CA ASP A 161 16.28 15.95 -1.37
C ASP A 161 17.44 16.91 -1.26
N PRO A 162 17.87 17.56 -2.36
CA PRO A 162 19.00 18.46 -2.29
C PRO A 162 18.74 19.48 -1.19
N PRO A 163 19.60 19.54 -0.14
CA PRO A 163 19.54 20.67 0.76
C PRO A 163 19.81 21.90 -0.09
N ALA A 164 19.02 22.96 0.11
CA ALA A 164 19.34 24.25 -0.45
C ALA A 164 20.84 24.50 -0.23
N ALA A 165 21.58 24.67 -1.34
CA ALA A 165 22.98 25.02 -1.40
C ALA A 165 24.01 24.05 -0.71
N ARG A 166 24.21 22.87 -1.28
CA ARG A 166 25.56 22.27 -1.38
C ARG A 166 25.72 21.75 -2.80
N THR A 167 26.67 22.34 -3.51
CA THR A 167 27.09 21.97 -4.86
C THR A 167 27.49 20.50 -4.86
N VAL A 168 26.55 19.61 -5.12
CA VAL A 168 26.87 18.26 -5.58
C VAL A 168 27.39 18.51 -7.00
N ARG A 169 28.69 18.28 -7.25
CA ARG A 169 29.21 18.28 -8.59
C ARG A 169 28.38 17.32 -9.39
N SER A 170 27.62 17.85 -10.34
CA SER A 170 26.90 17.06 -11.31
C SER A 170 27.89 16.11 -11.96
N VAL A 171 27.58 14.82 -12.05
CA VAL A 171 28.32 13.88 -12.85
C VAL A 171 27.95 14.21 -14.29
N GLU A 172 28.57 15.23 -14.87
CA GLU A 172 28.55 15.44 -16.31
C GLU A 172 29.52 14.44 -16.93
N VAL A 173 29.00 13.27 -17.24
CA VAL A 173 29.69 12.28 -18.06
C VAL A 173 28.98 12.31 -19.39
N SER A 174 29.63 12.84 -20.41
CA SER A 174 29.01 13.21 -21.69
C SER A 174 28.39 12.04 -22.47
N ASP A 175 28.80 10.79 -22.19
CA ASP A 175 28.47 9.65 -23.07
C ASP A 175 27.80 8.47 -22.37
N VAL A 176 27.53 8.53 -21.05
CA VAL A 176 26.88 7.43 -20.30
C VAL A 176 25.65 7.96 -19.58
N PRO A 177 24.48 7.34 -19.79
CA PRO A 177 23.25 7.77 -19.13
C PRO A 177 23.34 7.62 -17.61
N VAL A 178 22.92 8.68 -16.89
CA VAL A 178 22.89 8.72 -15.42
C VAL A 178 21.46 8.79 -14.94
N VAL A 179 21.01 7.74 -14.27
CA VAL A 179 19.65 7.63 -13.69
C VAL A 179 19.72 7.93 -12.20
N LYS A 180 18.82 8.81 -11.72
CA LYS A 180 18.70 9.15 -10.29
C LYS A 180 17.29 8.92 -9.78
N ALA A 181 17.14 8.13 -8.70
CA ALA A 181 15.84 7.91 -8.05
C ALA A 181 16.04 7.57 -6.56
N PRO A 182 15.01 7.70 -5.71
CA PRO A 182 15.13 7.51 -4.27
C PRO A 182 15.30 6.05 -3.83
N ASN A 183 14.93 5.08 -4.66
CA ASN A 183 14.96 3.64 -4.33
C ASN A 183 15.15 2.77 -5.57
N GLY A 184 15.35 1.45 -5.35
CA GLY A 184 15.62 0.49 -6.43
C GLY A 184 14.45 0.27 -7.37
N VAL A 185 13.22 0.37 -6.88
CA VAL A 185 12.02 0.18 -7.70
C VAL A 185 11.88 1.29 -8.73
N GLU A 186 12.11 2.53 -8.32
CA GLU A 186 12.07 3.69 -9.21
C GLU A 186 13.30 3.79 -10.12
N LEU A 187 14.46 3.27 -9.71
CA LEU A 187 15.65 3.19 -10.57
C LEU A 187 15.49 2.16 -11.70
N LEU A 188 14.83 1.05 -11.45
CA LEU A 188 14.82 -0.12 -12.33
C LEU A 188 14.37 0.16 -13.77
N PRO A 189 13.19 0.74 -14.03
CA PRO A 189 12.73 0.95 -15.40
C PRO A 189 13.69 1.83 -16.20
N HIS A 190 14.15 2.91 -15.62
CA HIS A 190 15.05 3.84 -16.29
C HIS A 190 16.46 3.26 -16.52
N LEU A 191 16.97 2.45 -15.58
CA LEU A 191 18.24 1.78 -15.77
C LEU A 191 18.19 0.68 -16.83
N ARG A 192 17.05 -0.03 -16.94
CA ARG A 192 16.87 -1.00 -18.03
C ARG A 192 16.86 -0.33 -19.40
N GLU A 193 16.12 0.76 -19.54
CA GLU A 193 16.09 1.57 -20.75
C GLU A 193 17.47 2.11 -21.08
N ALA A 194 18.13 2.77 -20.13
CA ALA A 194 19.45 3.34 -20.27
C ALA A 194 20.54 2.30 -20.61
N ALA A 195 20.39 1.07 -20.13
CA ALA A 195 21.32 -0.03 -20.42
C ALA A 195 20.98 -0.78 -21.73
N GLY A 196 19.91 -0.40 -22.43
CA GLY A 196 19.46 -1.08 -23.65
C GLY A 196 18.81 -2.45 -23.41
N LEU A 197 18.31 -2.70 -22.19
CA LEU A 197 17.72 -3.99 -21.81
C LEU A 197 16.22 -4.11 -22.16
N GLY A 198 15.63 -3.04 -22.68
CA GLY A 198 14.19 -2.96 -22.94
C GLY A 198 13.35 -2.96 -21.65
N PRO A 199 12.02 -2.83 -21.76
CA PRO A 199 11.15 -2.90 -20.60
C PRO A 199 11.32 -4.26 -19.88
N ALA A 200 11.10 -4.28 -18.57
CA ALA A 200 11.10 -5.50 -17.81
C ALA A 200 9.94 -6.37 -18.35
N ARG A 201 10.25 -7.50 -18.98
CA ARG A 201 9.21 -8.44 -19.37
C ARG A 201 8.53 -8.94 -18.13
N GLY A 202 7.26 -8.57 -17.96
CA GLY A 202 6.42 -9.04 -16.87
C GLY A 202 6.15 -10.54 -17.02
N GLY A 203 5.85 -11.19 -15.91
CA GLY A 203 5.48 -12.60 -15.95
C GLY A 203 5.46 -13.26 -14.61
N SER A 204 6.26 -12.79 -13.64
CA SER A 204 6.27 -13.38 -12.31
C SER A 204 5.48 -12.54 -11.30
N PRO A 205 4.85 -13.18 -10.30
CA PRO A 205 4.16 -12.44 -9.24
C PRO A 205 5.06 -11.43 -8.52
N GLU A 206 6.36 -11.72 -8.38
CA GLU A 206 7.34 -10.84 -7.73
C GLU A 206 7.56 -9.51 -8.46
N ASP A 207 7.18 -9.41 -9.72
CA ASP A 207 7.27 -8.16 -10.47
C ASP A 207 6.25 -7.13 -9.94
N TRP A 208 5.11 -7.59 -9.46
CA TRP A 208 4.01 -6.76 -8.97
C TRP A 208 3.81 -6.84 -7.46
N LEU A 209 4.02 -8.03 -6.87
CA LEU A 209 3.86 -8.27 -5.44
C LEU A 209 5.20 -8.11 -4.70
N LEU A 210 5.15 -7.70 -3.45
CA LEU A 210 6.34 -7.53 -2.62
C LEU A 210 6.93 -8.89 -2.25
N THR A 211 8.23 -9.05 -2.42
CA THR A 211 8.97 -10.16 -1.80
C THR A 211 8.95 -10.04 -0.27
N ALA A 212 9.34 -11.09 0.45
CA ALA A 212 9.44 -11.05 1.91
C ALA A 212 10.38 -9.93 2.41
N ALA A 213 11.50 -9.72 1.72
CA ALA A 213 12.44 -8.65 2.04
C ALA A 213 11.84 -7.25 1.80
N GLU A 214 11.12 -7.07 0.69
CA GLU A 214 10.46 -5.81 0.35
C GLU A 214 9.31 -5.47 1.30
N ARG A 215 8.58 -6.46 1.83
CA ARG A 215 7.57 -6.26 2.88
C ARG A 215 8.14 -5.53 4.09
N GLY A 216 9.35 -5.87 4.48
CA GLY A 216 10.12 -5.13 5.49
C GLY A 216 9.70 -5.37 6.94
N ASN A 217 9.00 -6.45 7.26
CA ASN A 217 8.66 -6.88 8.61
C ASN A 217 8.99 -8.36 8.83
N ASP A 218 10.22 -8.65 9.28
CA ASP A 218 10.71 -10.02 9.54
C ASP A 218 10.10 -10.67 10.79
N ALA A 219 9.44 -9.88 11.64
CA ALA A 219 8.82 -10.39 12.85
C ALA A 219 7.42 -10.98 12.59
N SER A 220 6.85 -10.74 11.40
CA SER A 220 5.59 -11.34 10.98
C SER A 220 5.80 -12.74 10.42
N GLY A 221 4.87 -13.64 10.72
CA GLY A 221 4.82 -14.96 10.10
C GLY A 221 4.06 -15.02 8.78
N LEU A 222 3.68 -13.87 8.17
CA LEU A 222 2.97 -13.85 6.89
C LEU A 222 3.86 -14.30 5.74
N HIS A 223 3.27 -15.03 4.79
CA HIS A 223 3.89 -15.29 3.50
C HIS A 223 4.14 -13.99 2.72
N ALA A 224 5.09 -14.00 1.79
CA ALA A 224 5.25 -12.89 0.85
C ALA A 224 3.94 -12.67 0.11
N PHE A 225 3.43 -13.71 -0.51
CA PHE A 225 2.10 -13.87 -1.09
C PHE A 225 1.75 -15.36 -1.10
N THR A 226 0.50 -15.68 -1.36
CA THR A 226 0.03 -17.06 -1.55
C THR A 226 -0.59 -17.19 -2.94
N GLU A 227 -0.40 -18.33 -3.57
CA GLU A 227 -1.01 -18.68 -4.87
C GLU A 227 -2.18 -19.64 -4.69
N GLY A 228 -2.95 -19.85 -5.76
CA GLY A 228 -4.08 -20.77 -5.71
C GLY A 228 -5.30 -20.20 -5.00
N ASN A 229 -5.53 -18.90 -5.02
CA ASN A 229 -6.67 -18.29 -4.35
C ASN A 229 -7.79 -17.95 -5.31
N THR A 230 -9.05 -18.03 -4.82
CA THR A 230 -10.21 -17.40 -5.43
C THR A 230 -10.44 -16.05 -4.75
N VAL A 231 -10.64 -15.02 -5.57
CA VAL A 231 -10.98 -13.68 -5.11
C VAL A 231 -12.25 -13.23 -5.81
N ARG A 232 -13.26 -12.84 -5.03
CA ARG A 232 -14.51 -12.29 -5.56
C ARG A 232 -14.72 -10.89 -5.00
N PRO A 233 -14.87 -9.86 -5.83
CA PRO A 233 -15.26 -8.54 -5.36
C PRO A 233 -16.74 -8.56 -4.95
N LEU A 234 -17.02 -7.96 -3.80
CA LEU A 234 -18.35 -7.72 -3.28
C LEU A 234 -18.57 -6.21 -3.32
N VAL A 235 -19.10 -5.74 -4.44
CA VAL A 235 -19.38 -4.33 -4.65
C VAL A 235 -20.66 -4.00 -3.92
N HIS A 236 -20.58 -3.00 -3.05
CA HIS A 236 -21.53 -2.51 -2.07
C HIS A 236 -21.80 -3.44 -0.88
N GLY A 237 -22.32 -2.80 0.17
CA GLY A 237 -22.57 -3.43 1.46
C GLY A 237 -23.62 -4.51 1.41
N ASP A 238 -24.68 -4.38 0.58
CA ASP A 238 -25.73 -5.38 0.48
C ASP A 238 -25.20 -6.75 0.03
N THR A 239 -24.34 -6.75 -1.00
CA THR A 239 -23.67 -7.96 -1.49
C THR A 239 -22.75 -8.58 -0.43
N TYR A 240 -21.97 -7.74 0.25
CA TYR A 240 -21.09 -8.21 1.32
C TYR A 240 -21.85 -8.75 2.53
N PHE A 241 -22.86 -8.05 3.00
CA PHE A 241 -23.60 -8.47 4.19
C PHE A 241 -24.40 -9.75 3.94
N ALA A 242 -24.90 -9.97 2.72
CA ALA A 242 -25.50 -11.23 2.33
C ALA A 242 -24.50 -12.40 2.39
N ALA A 243 -23.28 -12.20 1.88
CA ALA A 243 -22.20 -13.20 1.93
C ALA A 243 -21.73 -13.47 3.37
N LEU A 244 -21.58 -12.43 4.19
CA LEU A 244 -21.22 -12.55 5.59
C LEU A 244 -22.29 -13.31 6.38
N LEU A 245 -23.56 -13.03 6.13
CA LEU A 245 -24.69 -13.74 6.76
C LEU A 245 -24.64 -15.23 6.44
N ALA A 246 -24.48 -15.58 5.16
CA ALA A 246 -24.35 -16.97 4.73
C ALA A 246 -23.17 -17.69 5.41
N ALA A 247 -22.01 -17.01 5.53
CA ALA A 247 -20.87 -17.56 6.26
C ALA A 247 -21.20 -17.76 7.75
N CYS A 248 -21.87 -16.81 8.40
CA CYS A 248 -22.27 -16.94 9.80
C CYS A 248 -23.31 -18.07 10.02
N GLU A 249 -24.26 -18.25 9.10
CA GLU A 249 -25.28 -19.29 9.16
C GLU A 249 -24.70 -20.69 8.99
N GLY A 250 -23.61 -20.81 8.19
CA GLY A 250 -22.90 -22.07 7.96
C GLY A 250 -22.08 -22.57 9.15
N LEU A 251 -21.80 -21.75 10.17
CA LEU A 251 -20.97 -22.11 11.32
C LEU A 251 -21.70 -23.01 12.31
N GLY A 252 -21.04 -24.10 12.74
CA GLY A 252 -21.49 -25.05 13.74
C GLY A 252 -20.52 -25.15 14.93
N GLU A 253 -20.62 -26.26 15.66
CA GLU A 253 -19.79 -26.57 16.81
C GLU A 253 -18.29 -26.63 16.40
N ASP A 254 -17.44 -26.05 17.24
CA ASP A 254 -15.98 -25.96 17.05
C ASP A 254 -15.52 -25.19 15.81
N ASP A 255 -16.42 -24.68 14.96
CA ASP A 255 -16.03 -23.77 13.88
C ASP A 255 -15.50 -22.45 14.45
N LEU A 256 -14.74 -21.72 13.64
CA LEU A 256 -14.04 -20.50 14.09
C LEU A 256 -14.53 -19.30 13.28
N LEU A 257 -15.00 -18.26 13.97
CA LEU A 257 -15.29 -16.96 13.40
C LEU A 257 -14.44 -15.89 14.08
N LEU A 258 -13.55 -15.27 13.30
CA LEU A 258 -12.67 -14.20 13.77
C LEU A 258 -13.09 -12.88 13.13
N LEU A 259 -13.03 -11.78 13.88
CA LEU A 259 -13.38 -10.46 13.37
C LEU A 259 -12.43 -9.36 13.83
N LEU A 260 -12.09 -8.47 12.91
CA LEU A 260 -11.44 -7.19 13.13
C LEU A 260 -12.39 -6.09 12.66
N GLY A 261 -12.63 -5.06 13.47
CA GLY A 261 -13.52 -3.97 13.08
C GLY A 261 -13.12 -2.62 13.68
N TRP A 262 -13.27 -1.58 12.89
CA TRP A 262 -13.17 -0.21 13.37
C TRP A 262 -14.46 0.20 14.08
N ARG A 263 -15.62 -0.13 13.47
CA ARG A 263 -16.95 0.10 14.02
C ARG A 263 -17.85 -1.11 13.82
N MET A 264 -18.71 -1.38 14.79
CA MET A 264 -19.78 -2.35 14.68
C MET A 264 -21.01 -1.84 15.41
N ASP A 265 -22.09 -1.68 14.67
CA ASP A 265 -23.39 -1.34 15.24
C ASP A 265 -24.21 -2.63 15.43
N ARG A 266 -24.53 -2.96 16.68
CA ARG A 266 -25.22 -4.22 17.02
C ARG A 266 -26.54 -4.43 16.29
N THR A 267 -27.16 -3.34 15.84
CA THR A 267 -28.47 -3.31 15.17
C THR A 267 -28.37 -3.18 13.66
N GLU A 268 -27.16 -3.15 13.08
CA GLU A 268 -26.98 -3.18 11.64
C GLU A 268 -27.60 -4.43 11.03
N LEU A 269 -28.46 -4.25 10.01
CA LEU A 269 -29.14 -5.34 9.32
C LEU A 269 -28.27 -5.95 8.23
N LEU A 270 -28.12 -7.27 8.24
CA LEU A 270 -27.37 -7.98 7.19
C LEU A 270 -28.20 -8.22 5.92
N ARG A 271 -29.52 -8.04 5.99
CA ARG A 271 -30.47 -7.98 4.87
C ARG A 271 -31.64 -7.07 5.25
N THR A 272 -32.35 -6.56 4.26
CA THR A 272 -33.50 -5.64 4.47
C THR A 272 -34.52 -6.19 5.47
N GLU A 273 -34.85 -7.47 5.39
CA GLU A 273 -35.74 -8.19 6.31
C GLU A 273 -34.99 -9.35 6.98
N GLY A 274 -33.74 -9.13 7.39
CA GLY A 274 -32.87 -10.16 7.93
C GLY A 274 -32.50 -9.94 9.38
N PRO A 275 -31.61 -10.81 9.89
CA PRO A 275 -31.07 -10.64 11.22
C PRO A 275 -30.07 -9.48 11.26
N THR A 276 -29.97 -8.86 12.43
CA THR A 276 -28.90 -7.92 12.70
C THR A 276 -27.55 -8.66 12.80
N VAL A 277 -26.45 -7.95 12.57
CA VAL A 277 -25.09 -8.51 12.70
C VAL A 277 -24.88 -9.16 14.07
N SER A 278 -25.35 -8.51 15.14
CA SER A 278 -25.19 -9.07 16.47
C SER A 278 -26.08 -10.32 16.69
N ARG A 279 -27.24 -10.41 16.04
CA ARG A 279 -28.10 -11.62 16.09
C ARG A 279 -27.44 -12.80 15.36
N ALA A 280 -26.83 -12.57 14.19
CA ALA A 280 -26.13 -13.60 13.44
C ALA A 280 -24.90 -14.13 14.20
N LEU A 281 -24.06 -13.23 14.75
CA LEU A 281 -22.87 -13.60 15.52
C LEU A 281 -23.23 -14.36 16.82
N ARG A 282 -24.29 -13.94 17.51
CA ARG A 282 -24.80 -14.65 18.69
C ARG A 282 -25.35 -16.03 18.35
N ALA A 283 -26.04 -16.15 17.23
CA ALA A 283 -26.57 -17.44 16.77
C ALA A 283 -25.45 -18.42 16.50
N ALA A 284 -24.37 -17.98 15.81
CA ALA A 284 -23.17 -18.78 15.60
C ALA A 284 -22.51 -19.20 16.92
N ALA A 285 -22.34 -18.28 17.88
CA ALA A 285 -21.76 -18.60 19.20
C ALA A 285 -22.62 -19.62 19.97
N ARG A 286 -23.95 -19.53 19.90
CA ARG A 286 -24.86 -20.47 20.54
C ARG A 286 -24.88 -21.87 19.90
N ARG A 287 -24.49 -21.98 18.61
CA ARG A 287 -24.30 -23.27 17.94
C ARG A 287 -22.94 -23.91 18.26
N GLY A 288 -22.15 -23.30 19.14
CA GLY A 288 -20.84 -23.80 19.56
C GLY A 288 -19.66 -23.25 18.78
N ALA A 289 -19.86 -22.33 17.83
CA ALA A 289 -18.77 -21.70 17.10
C ALA A 289 -17.92 -20.79 18.00
N HIS A 290 -16.62 -20.81 17.80
CA HIS A 290 -15.67 -19.93 18.49
C HIS A 290 -15.69 -18.53 17.89
N VAL A 291 -16.63 -17.67 18.30
CA VAL A 291 -16.69 -16.26 17.86
C VAL A 291 -15.69 -15.44 18.67
N ARG A 292 -14.67 -14.87 17.99
CA ARG A 292 -13.59 -14.10 18.62
C ARG A 292 -13.39 -12.78 17.87
N GLY A 293 -13.24 -11.67 18.61
CA GLY A 293 -13.17 -10.36 17.96
C GLY A 293 -12.27 -9.35 18.64
N LEU A 294 -11.72 -8.46 17.81
CA LEU A 294 -11.01 -7.25 18.20
C LEU A 294 -11.71 -6.06 17.56
N LEU A 295 -12.45 -5.30 18.34
CA LEU A 295 -13.07 -4.05 17.92
C LEU A 295 -12.23 -2.88 18.45
N TRP A 296 -12.12 -1.81 17.64
CA TRP A 296 -11.39 -0.64 18.08
C TRP A 296 -11.98 -0.01 19.34
N ARG A 297 -11.15 0.18 20.35
CA ARG A 297 -11.48 1.01 21.50
C ARG A 297 -11.32 2.46 21.09
N SER A 298 -12.38 3.03 20.58
CA SER A 298 -12.46 4.43 20.15
C SER A 298 -12.26 5.40 21.32
N TYR A 299 -12.15 6.68 21.01
CA TYR A 299 -12.13 7.74 21.98
C TYR A 299 -13.56 8.08 22.47
N PRO A 300 -13.71 8.77 23.64
CA PRO A 300 -15.02 9.16 24.16
C PRO A 300 -15.82 10.05 23.18
N ALA A 301 -17.13 9.98 23.26
CA ALA A 301 -18.06 10.76 22.45
C ALA A 301 -17.84 12.29 22.54
N ALA A 302 -17.38 12.79 23.70
CA ALA A 302 -17.01 14.20 23.90
C ALA A 302 -15.91 14.71 22.93
N LEU A 303 -15.17 13.79 22.31
CA LEU A 303 -14.15 14.09 21.30
C LEU A 303 -14.64 13.76 19.86
N GLY A 304 -15.94 13.61 19.64
CA GLY A 304 -16.52 13.27 18.34
C GLY A 304 -16.41 11.79 17.94
N TYR A 305 -16.00 10.90 18.86
CA TYR A 305 -15.83 9.46 18.59
C TYR A 305 -16.95 8.61 19.21
N GLN A 306 -17.18 7.42 18.67
CA GLN A 306 -18.29 6.54 19.05
C GLN A 306 -17.80 5.26 19.74
N LEU A 307 -17.38 5.35 21.00
CA LEU A 307 -16.99 4.20 21.80
C LEU A 307 -18.20 3.25 22.11
N GLY A 308 -19.40 3.83 22.25
CA GLY A 308 -20.62 3.12 22.64
C GLY A 308 -20.97 1.92 21.76
N PRO A 309 -21.12 2.08 20.44
CA PRO A 309 -21.53 0.99 19.54
C PRO A 309 -20.63 -0.25 19.63
N ASN A 310 -19.30 -0.07 19.62
CA ASN A 310 -18.35 -1.19 19.73
C ASN A 310 -18.45 -1.91 21.08
N ARG A 311 -18.60 -1.17 22.16
CA ARG A 311 -18.76 -1.72 23.50
C ARG A 311 -20.06 -2.52 23.61
N ASP A 312 -21.17 -2.00 23.11
CA ASP A 312 -22.46 -2.65 23.18
C ASP A 312 -22.53 -3.89 22.30
N SER A 313 -21.90 -3.86 21.12
CA SER A 313 -21.71 -5.02 20.26
C SER A 313 -20.90 -6.12 20.95
N ALA A 314 -19.73 -5.76 21.52
CA ALA A 314 -18.89 -6.70 22.25
C ALA A 314 -19.64 -7.35 23.43
N ARG A 315 -20.33 -6.56 24.28
CA ARG A 315 -21.13 -7.08 25.39
C ARG A 315 -22.21 -8.07 24.93
N THR A 316 -22.91 -7.71 23.87
CA THR A 316 -24.02 -8.50 23.33
C THR A 316 -23.54 -9.84 22.79
N ILE A 317 -22.41 -9.87 22.07
CA ILE A 317 -21.81 -11.11 21.55
C ILE A 317 -21.23 -11.96 22.70
N ASN A 318 -20.54 -11.34 23.65
CA ASN A 318 -19.93 -12.04 24.78
C ASN A 318 -20.98 -12.70 25.68
N ALA A 319 -22.14 -12.08 25.87
CA ALA A 319 -23.25 -12.67 26.61
C ALA A 319 -23.83 -13.94 25.95
N ALA A 320 -23.48 -14.25 24.72
CA ALA A 320 -23.89 -15.46 24.02
C ALA A 320 -22.76 -16.52 23.88
N GLY A 321 -21.64 -16.36 24.59
CA GLY A 321 -20.50 -17.28 24.54
C GLY A 321 -19.35 -16.84 23.60
N GLY A 322 -19.49 -15.69 22.92
CA GLY A 322 -18.40 -15.09 22.17
C GLY A 322 -17.29 -14.51 23.08
N HIS A 323 -16.19 -14.08 22.49
CA HIS A 323 -15.09 -13.40 23.18
C HIS A 323 -14.58 -12.25 22.32
N VAL A 324 -15.16 -11.07 22.49
CA VAL A 324 -14.83 -9.84 21.76
C VAL A 324 -14.21 -8.83 22.73
N MET A 325 -13.02 -8.37 22.40
CA MET A 325 -12.24 -7.40 23.17
C MET A 325 -12.24 -6.04 22.49
N LEU A 326 -12.13 -4.96 23.30
CA LEU A 326 -11.89 -3.61 22.79
C LEU A 326 -10.39 -3.31 22.79
N ASP A 327 -9.83 -3.05 21.62
CA ASP A 327 -8.40 -2.91 21.39
C ASP A 327 -7.97 -1.46 21.09
N GLN A 328 -7.12 -0.89 21.95
CA GLN A 328 -6.50 0.42 21.77
C GLN A 328 -4.97 0.32 21.62
N ARG A 329 -4.44 -0.81 21.19
CA ARG A 329 -3.01 -1.00 20.92
C ARG A 329 -2.58 -0.32 19.62
N VAL A 330 -2.81 0.99 19.56
CA VAL A 330 -2.46 1.92 18.49
C VAL A 330 -1.62 3.08 19.03
N ARG A 331 -1.16 3.99 18.19
CA ARG A 331 -0.53 5.24 18.63
C ARG A 331 -1.56 6.19 19.24
N ALA A 332 -1.07 7.22 19.96
CA ALA A 332 -1.94 8.32 20.40
C ALA A 332 -2.65 8.93 19.17
N PHE A 333 -3.96 9.11 19.25
CA PHE A 333 -4.82 9.58 18.16
C PHE A 333 -4.84 8.69 16.91
N GLY A 334 -4.25 7.48 16.96
CA GLY A 334 -4.37 6.47 15.92
C GLY A 334 -5.61 5.61 16.10
N SER A 335 -5.95 4.83 15.06
CA SER A 335 -7.07 3.91 15.07
C SER A 335 -6.67 2.47 14.70
N HIS A 336 -7.46 1.52 15.16
CA HIS A 336 -7.50 0.18 14.63
C HIS A 336 -8.52 0.17 13.49
N HIS A 337 -8.04 0.41 12.27
CA HIS A 337 -8.91 0.62 11.10
C HIS A 337 -9.05 -0.62 10.21
N GLN A 338 -8.46 -1.75 10.63
CA GLN A 338 -8.61 -3.04 9.92
C GLN A 338 -10.07 -3.52 9.97
N LYS A 339 -10.56 -4.01 8.83
CA LYS A 339 -11.88 -4.61 8.66
C LYS A 339 -11.71 -5.96 8.02
N ALA A 340 -12.00 -7.02 8.78
CA ALA A 340 -11.96 -8.40 8.28
C ALA A 340 -12.86 -9.33 9.08
N PHE A 341 -13.43 -10.32 8.39
CA PHE A 341 -14.08 -11.49 8.98
C PHE A 341 -13.45 -12.76 8.40
N ILE A 342 -13.22 -13.76 9.22
CA ILE A 342 -12.67 -15.05 8.81
C ILE A 342 -13.54 -16.15 9.39
N ALA A 343 -14.12 -16.98 8.52
CA ALA A 343 -14.85 -18.18 8.91
C ALA A 343 -14.04 -19.42 8.52
N ARG A 344 -13.76 -20.29 9.49
CA ARG A 344 -13.05 -21.55 9.30
C ARG A 344 -13.93 -22.70 9.76
N TYR A 345 -14.21 -23.61 8.85
CA TYR A 345 -15.13 -24.73 9.05
C TYR A 345 -14.34 -26.00 9.32
N LEU A 346 -14.46 -26.56 10.52
CA LEU A 346 -13.68 -27.73 10.95
C LEU A 346 -13.94 -28.95 10.04
N ALA A 347 -15.20 -29.22 9.75
CA ALA A 347 -15.61 -30.36 8.92
C ALA A 347 -15.55 -30.10 7.41
N ARG A 348 -15.42 -28.81 6.99
CA ARG A 348 -15.50 -28.40 5.59
C ARG A 348 -14.45 -27.33 5.26
N PRO A 349 -13.15 -27.63 5.43
CA PRO A 349 -12.08 -26.65 5.26
C PRO A 349 -11.96 -26.08 3.84
N SER A 350 -12.54 -26.71 2.82
CA SER A 350 -12.66 -26.18 1.46
C SER A 350 -13.64 -24.98 1.36
N GLU A 351 -14.51 -24.80 2.35
CA GLU A 351 -15.45 -23.68 2.43
C GLU A 351 -14.90 -22.49 3.23
N ASP A 352 -13.70 -22.63 3.79
CA ASP A 352 -13.05 -21.55 4.54
C ASP A 352 -13.03 -20.26 3.73
N VAL A 353 -13.40 -19.15 4.39
CA VAL A 353 -13.55 -17.87 3.72
C VAL A 353 -13.05 -16.72 4.61
N ALA A 354 -12.42 -15.74 3.98
CA ALA A 354 -12.11 -14.47 4.62
C ALA A 354 -12.71 -13.31 3.83
N PHE A 355 -13.14 -12.29 4.54
CA PHE A 355 -13.61 -11.04 3.97
C PHE A 355 -12.70 -9.91 4.46
N LEU A 356 -12.28 -9.01 3.56
CA LEU A 356 -11.58 -7.79 3.92
C LEU A 356 -11.83 -6.67 2.90
N GLY A 357 -11.80 -5.42 3.35
CA GLY A 357 -12.03 -4.26 2.47
C GLY A 357 -12.35 -2.98 3.25
N GLY A 358 -13.19 -2.13 2.67
CA GLY A 358 -13.59 -0.84 3.24
C GLY A 358 -14.76 -0.91 4.20
N ILE A 359 -15.61 -1.93 4.14
CA ILE A 359 -16.94 -1.99 4.75
C ILE A 359 -16.88 -2.46 6.21
N ASP A 360 -17.35 -1.64 7.14
CA ASP A 360 -17.65 -2.03 8.52
C ASP A 360 -19.10 -2.54 8.66
N CYS A 361 -19.38 -3.38 9.65
CA CYS A 361 -20.74 -3.76 10.01
C CYS A 361 -21.41 -2.64 10.83
N ALA A 362 -21.69 -1.52 10.21
CA ALA A 362 -22.17 -0.31 10.84
C ALA A 362 -23.22 0.39 9.96
N HIS A 363 -24.14 1.14 10.60
CA HIS A 363 -25.17 1.88 9.91
C HIS A 363 -24.57 2.81 8.84
N GLY A 364 -25.21 2.85 7.69
CA GLY A 364 -24.80 3.62 6.52
C GLY A 364 -23.83 2.88 5.58
N HIS A 365 -23.37 1.67 5.92
CA HIS A 365 -22.51 0.87 5.04
C HIS A 365 -23.28 -0.12 4.17
N ARG A 366 -24.58 -0.35 4.43
CA ARG A 366 -25.42 -1.20 3.60
C ARG A 366 -26.04 -0.37 2.48
N ASP A 367 -25.52 -0.49 1.30
CA ASP A 367 -26.03 0.13 0.08
C ASP A 367 -25.99 -0.88 -1.07
N ASP A 368 -26.65 -0.56 -2.16
CA ASP A 368 -26.77 -1.40 -3.34
C ASP A 368 -26.33 -0.64 -4.62
N ALA A 369 -26.41 -1.32 -5.76
CA ALA A 369 -26.02 -0.73 -7.05
C ALA A 369 -26.91 0.46 -7.50
N GLU A 370 -28.11 0.60 -6.94
CA GLU A 370 -29.00 1.75 -7.23
C GLU A 370 -28.64 2.98 -6.38
N HIS A 371 -27.81 2.82 -5.36
CA HIS A 371 -27.47 3.86 -4.41
C HIS A 371 -28.69 4.51 -3.74
N ALA A 372 -29.60 3.66 -3.33
CA ALA A 372 -30.79 4.10 -2.59
C ALA A 372 -30.47 4.55 -1.16
N GLY A 373 -29.34 4.11 -0.64
CA GLY A 373 -28.83 4.36 0.70
C GLY A 373 -29.41 3.39 1.75
N ASP A 374 -28.74 3.33 2.90
CA ASP A 374 -29.21 2.53 4.02
C ASP A 374 -30.43 3.19 4.69
N PRO A 375 -31.56 2.52 4.80
CA PRO A 375 -32.73 3.06 5.49
C PRO A 375 -32.55 3.18 7.01
N GLN A 376 -31.52 2.55 7.59
CA GLN A 376 -31.20 2.68 9.00
C GLN A 376 -30.54 4.04 9.30
N PRO A 377 -30.84 4.69 10.43
CA PRO A 377 -30.26 5.97 10.78
C PRO A 377 -28.74 5.94 10.82
N SER A 378 -28.09 6.81 10.08
CA SER A 378 -26.63 6.97 10.07
C SER A 378 -26.24 8.39 10.50
N ALA A 379 -25.12 8.49 11.21
CA ALA A 379 -24.53 9.78 11.58
C ALA A 379 -23.65 10.36 10.44
N SER A 380 -24.16 10.34 9.22
CA SER A 380 -23.49 10.95 8.08
C SER A 380 -23.87 12.44 7.94
N SER A 381 -23.02 13.18 7.23
CA SER A 381 -23.28 14.60 6.95
C SER A 381 -24.63 14.80 6.25
N ASP A 382 -25.42 15.78 6.67
CA ASP A 382 -26.71 16.14 6.06
C ASP A 382 -26.63 16.41 4.54
N ARG A 383 -25.42 16.64 4.01
CA ARG A 383 -25.15 16.84 2.58
C ARG A 383 -25.40 15.61 1.72
N TYR A 384 -25.36 14.41 2.33
CA TYR A 384 -25.62 13.13 1.66
C TYR A 384 -27.07 12.67 1.82
N GLY A 385 -27.92 13.51 2.42
CA GLY A 385 -29.35 13.22 2.62
C GLY A 385 -29.62 12.41 3.89
N ARG A 386 -30.90 12.05 4.08
CA ARG A 386 -31.34 11.33 5.28
C ARG A 386 -30.94 9.85 5.30
N THR A 387 -30.81 9.24 4.12
CA THR A 387 -30.35 7.89 3.91
C THR A 387 -29.11 7.94 3.01
N PRO A 388 -27.92 8.24 3.59
CA PRO A 388 -26.72 8.42 2.80
C PRO A 388 -26.37 7.16 2.01
N ALA A 389 -26.25 7.31 0.70
CA ALA A 389 -25.76 6.25 -0.17
C ALA A 389 -24.23 6.16 -0.03
N GLN A 390 -23.71 4.94 -0.01
CA GLN A 390 -22.27 4.67 0.16
C GLN A 390 -21.75 3.68 -0.88
N HIS A 391 -20.81 4.12 -1.70
CA HIS A 391 -20.09 3.29 -2.63
C HIS A 391 -18.84 2.71 -1.96
N ASP A 392 -18.75 1.37 -1.86
CA ASP A 392 -17.63 0.70 -1.20
C ASP A 392 -17.43 -0.73 -1.75
N VAL A 393 -16.24 -1.29 -1.54
CA VAL A 393 -15.86 -2.62 -2.03
C VAL A 393 -15.25 -3.45 -0.92
N GLN A 394 -15.71 -4.71 -0.84
CA GLN A 394 -15.14 -5.77 0.00
C GLN A 394 -14.64 -6.90 -0.89
N LEU A 395 -13.67 -7.68 -0.43
CA LEU A 395 -13.26 -8.92 -1.08
C LEU A 395 -13.70 -10.13 -0.28
N GLU A 396 -14.22 -11.14 -0.97
CA GLU A 396 -14.31 -12.51 -0.50
C GLU A 396 -13.09 -13.29 -1.01
N LEU A 397 -12.40 -13.94 -0.09
CA LEU A 397 -11.14 -14.65 -0.32
C LEU A 397 -11.28 -16.10 0.10
N ARG A 398 -10.88 -17.04 -0.76
CA ARG A 398 -10.81 -18.48 -0.47
C ARG A 398 -9.46 -19.03 -0.90
N GLY A 399 -9.04 -20.13 -0.28
CA GLY A 399 -7.73 -20.75 -0.55
C GLY A 399 -6.67 -20.33 0.48
N PRO A 400 -5.39 -20.54 0.19
CA PRO A 400 -4.29 -20.34 1.15
C PRO A 400 -4.23 -18.96 1.80
N VAL A 401 -4.70 -17.91 1.13
CA VAL A 401 -4.73 -16.53 1.66
C VAL A 401 -5.56 -16.39 2.94
N VAL A 402 -6.56 -17.25 3.14
CA VAL A 402 -7.39 -17.23 4.36
C VAL A 402 -6.53 -17.40 5.60
N ALA A 403 -5.49 -18.26 5.54
CA ALA A 403 -4.53 -18.44 6.63
C ALA A 403 -3.72 -17.16 6.92
N ASP A 404 -3.39 -16.37 5.91
CA ASP A 404 -2.66 -15.10 6.12
C ASP A 404 -3.57 -14.01 6.73
N VAL A 405 -4.85 -13.96 6.36
CA VAL A 405 -5.82 -13.06 7.02
C VAL A 405 -6.02 -13.51 8.48
N GLU A 406 -6.18 -14.82 8.72
CA GLU A 406 -6.26 -15.39 10.08
C GLU A 406 -5.00 -15.08 10.88
N ARG A 407 -3.81 -15.22 10.30
CA ARG A 407 -2.52 -14.90 10.96
C ARG A 407 -2.46 -13.44 11.37
N THR A 408 -2.98 -12.52 10.54
CA THR A 408 -3.08 -11.09 10.89
C THR A 408 -3.93 -10.88 12.14
N PHE A 409 -5.04 -11.61 12.28
CA PHE A 409 -5.84 -11.61 13.51
C PHE A 409 -5.07 -12.22 14.68
N ARG A 410 -4.48 -13.41 14.51
CA ARG A 410 -3.79 -14.16 15.56
C ARG A 410 -2.61 -13.39 16.15
N GLU A 411 -1.78 -12.75 15.33
CA GLU A 411 -0.65 -11.94 15.78
C GLU A 411 -1.11 -10.83 16.73
N ARG A 412 -2.21 -10.16 16.37
CA ARG A 412 -2.78 -9.10 17.20
C ARG A 412 -3.53 -9.64 18.41
N TRP A 413 -4.23 -10.77 18.26
CA TRP A 413 -4.93 -11.45 19.35
C TRP A 413 -3.96 -11.90 20.45
N GLN A 414 -2.85 -12.49 20.09
CA GLN A 414 -1.82 -13.04 20.98
C GLN A 414 -0.85 -11.98 21.54
N ASP A 415 -0.94 -10.72 21.11
CA ASP A 415 -0.11 -9.64 21.64
C ASP A 415 -0.44 -9.41 23.12
N ARG A 416 0.52 -9.73 23.99
CA ARG A 416 0.38 -9.67 25.44
C ARG A 416 0.40 -8.24 26.01
N THR A 417 0.59 -7.23 25.19
CA THR A 417 0.53 -5.84 25.65
C THR A 417 -0.89 -5.48 26.06
N ALA A 418 -1.03 -4.65 27.11
CA ALA A 418 -2.33 -4.24 27.62
C ALA A 418 -3.21 -3.61 26.53
N LEU A 419 -4.48 -3.99 26.47
CA LEU A 419 -5.47 -3.50 25.49
C LEU A 419 -5.67 -1.99 25.54
N SER A 420 -5.47 -1.38 26.71
CA SER A 420 -5.40 0.07 26.91
C SER A 420 -4.35 0.42 27.97
N ARG A 421 -3.72 1.59 27.84
CA ARG A 421 -2.78 2.14 28.83
C ARG A 421 -3.46 3.01 29.89
N ARG A 422 -4.79 3.21 29.78
CA ARG A 422 -5.57 4.10 30.64
C ARG A 422 -6.19 3.31 31.79
N PRO A 423 -5.88 3.59 33.07
CA PRO A 423 -6.39 2.84 34.22
C PRO A 423 -7.92 2.83 34.32
N TRP A 424 -8.57 3.95 33.99
CA TRP A 424 -10.03 4.04 34.00
C TRP A 424 -10.72 3.12 32.99
N GLU A 425 -10.04 2.77 31.88
CA GLU A 425 -10.57 1.81 30.91
C GLU A 425 -10.64 0.39 31.50
N TRP A 426 -9.71 0.05 32.39
CA TRP A 426 -9.76 -1.25 33.08
C TRP A 426 -10.94 -1.34 34.05
N ALA A 427 -11.28 -0.24 34.74
CA ALA A 427 -12.47 -0.16 35.57
C ALA A 427 -13.74 -0.25 34.68
N ASN A 428 -13.75 0.44 33.57
CA ASN A 428 -14.84 0.45 32.59
C ASN A 428 -15.09 -0.96 32.02
N ASP A 429 -14.03 -1.70 31.63
CA ASP A 429 -14.12 -3.09 31.17
C ASP A 429 -14.74 -4.00 32.23
N ARG A 430 -14.39 -3.77 33.52
CA ARG A 430 -14.97 -4.54 34.62
C ARG A 430 -16.46 -4.26 34.81
N ILE A 431 -16.86 -2.99 34.77
CA ILE A 431 -18.27 -2.57 34.86
C ILE A 431 -19.09 -3.18 33.73
N HIS A 432 -18.53 -3.16 32.51
CA HIS A 432 -19.19 -3.66 31.31
C HIS A 432 -18.96 -5.16 31.03
N ARG A 433 -18.28 -5.88 31.93
CA ARG A 433 -17.96 -7.32 31.81
C ARG A 433 -17.26 -7.67 30.49
N LEU A 434 -16.33 -6.82 30.04
CA LEU A 434 -15.54 -7.05 28.84
C LEU A 434 -14.28 -7.87 29.17
N PRO A 435 -13.87 -8.79 28.26
CA PRO A 435 -12.64 -9.56 28.43
C PRO A 435 -11.40 -8.66 28.41
N LYS A 436 -10.42 -8.97 29.27
CA LYS A 436 -9.16 -8.22 29.42
C LYS A 436 -7.97 -8.91 28.76
N ALA A 437 -8.12 -10.18 28.43
CA ALA A 437 -7.08 -11.00 27.84
C ALA A 437 -7.66 -11.95 26.78
N ALA A 438 -6.83 -12.30 25.82
CA ALA A 438 -7.16 -13.27 24.80
C ALA A 438 -7.27 -14.68 25.40
N VAL A 439 -8.21 -15.47 24.88
CA VAL A 439 -8.29 -16.91 25.12
C VAL A 439 -7.51 -17.66 24.02
N PRO A 440 -7.06 -18.89 24.26
CA PRO A 440 -6.45 -19.72 23.22
C PRO A 440 -7.36 -19.88 22.01
N LEU A 441 -6.78 -19.90 20.82
CA LEU A 441 -7.48 -20.15 19.57
C LEU A 441 -7.15 -21.58 19.09
N PRO A 442 -8.13 -22.33 18.61
CA PRO A 442 -7.86 -23.64 18.01
C PRO A 442 -6.96 -23.47 16.77
N THR A 443 -6.06 -24.43 16.56
CA THR A 443 -5.22 -24.49 15.36
C THR A 443 -6.01 -25.09 14.22
N ARG A 444 -5.83 -24.58 13.02
CA ARG A 444 -6.42 -25.09 11.77
C ARG A 444 -5.30 -25.32 10.75
N SER A 445 -5.48 -26.33 9.90
CA SER A 445 -4.61 -26.51 8.72
C SER A 445 -4.79 -25.38 7.74
N ASP A 446 -3.77 -25.11 6.95
CA ASP A 446 -3.87 -24.12 5.88
C ASP A 446 -4.87 -24.61 4.82
N PRO A 447 -5.74 -23.72 4.29
CA PRO A 447 -6.70 -24.09 3.26
C PRO A 447 -6.02 -24.53 1.97
N ALA A 448 -6.63 -25.51 1.30
CA ALA A 448 -6.15 -25.98 -0.01
C ALA A 448 -6.35 -24.89 -1.09
N PRO A 449 -5.59 -24.96 -2.20
CA PRO A 449 -5.80 -24.08 -3.35
C PRO A 449 -7.26 -24.15 -3.86
N ALA A 450 -7.82 -22.98 -4.20
CA ALA A 450 -9.21 -22.81 -4.61
C ALA A 450 -9.37 -22.04 -5.94
N GLY A 451 -8.28 -21.50 -6.53
CA GLY A 451 -8.38 -20.67 -7.73
C GLY A 451 -7.03 -20.30 -8.34
N THR A 452 -7.01 -19.20 -9.08
CA THR A 452 -5.87 -18.80 -9.94
C THR A 452 -5.13 -17.56 -9.44
N CYS A 453 -5.63 -16.89 -8.41
CA CYS A 453 -5.03 -15.64 -7.97
C CYS A 453 -3.84 -15.84 -7.04
N ALA A 454 -2.75 -15.12 -7.31
CA ALA A 454 -1.74 -14.79 -6.30
C ALA A 454 -2.25 -13.61 -5.48
N VAL A 455 -2.28 -13.78 -4.15
CA VAL A 455 -2.82 -12.76 -3.24
C VAL A 455 -1.79 -12.44 -2.16
N GLN A 456 -1.55 -11.16 -1.95
CA GLN A 456 -0.66 -10.66 -0.92
C GLN A 456 -1.44 -9.88 0.13
N ILE A 457 -1.43 -10.34 1.37
CA ILE A 457 -1.98 -9.56 2.49
C ILE A 457 -0.97 -8.49 2.90
N LEU A 458 -1.39 -7.25 2.79
CA LEU A 458 -0.61 -6.05 3.08
C LEU A 458 -1.15 -5.35 4.33
N ARG A 459 -0.26 -4.73 5.09
CA ARG A 459 -0.67 -4.12 6.36
C ARG A 459 0.05 -2.80 6.61
N THR A 460 -0.59 -1.96 7.41
CA THR A 460 0.07 -0.89 8.14
C THR A 460 0.01 -1.19 9.64
N TYR A 461 1.16 -1.17 10.28
CA TYR A 461 1.26 -1.12 11.74
C TYR A 461 2.24 -0.02 12.14
N PRO A 462 1.87 0.85 13.07
CA PRO A 462 2.78 1.85 13.59
C PRO A 462 3.91 1.18 14.39
N ARG A 463 5.07 1.83 14.44
CA ARG A 463 6.19 1.36 15.27
C ARG A 463 5.79 1.33 16.75
N ARG A 464 5.83 0.14 17.35
CA ARG A 464 5.62 -0.09 18.78
C ARG A 464 6.65 -1.12 19.26
N ARG A 465 7.62 -0.71 20.05
CA ARG A 465 8.70 -1.58 20.53
C ARG A 465 8.21 -2.78 21.32
N THR A 466 7.03 -2.69 21.92
CA THR A 466 6.39 -3.76 22.70
C THR A 466 5.60 -4.75 21.83
N SER A 467 5.37 -4.47 20.57
CA SER A 467 4.71 -5.40 19.63
C SER A 467 5.68 -6.52 19.28
N CYS A 468 5.25 -7.78 19.46
CA CYS A 468 6.06 -8.95 19.12
C CYS A 468 6.11 -9.21 17.60
N PHE A 469 5.06 -8.84 16.87
CA PHE A 469 4.91 -9.12 15.43
C PHE A 469 5.27 -7.93 14.52
N ALA A 470 5.31 -6.69 15.05
CA ALA A 470 5.69 -5.50 14.28
C ALA A 470 6.45 -4.47 15.14
N PRO A 471 7.58 -4.82 15.78
CA PRO A 471 8.29 -3.94 16.72
C PRO A 471 8.83 -2.67 16.04
N ARG A 472 9.12 -2.73 14.73
CA ARG A 472 9.56 -1.60 13.90
C ARG A 472 8.44 -0.95 13.12
N GLY A 473 7.21 -1.49 13.24
CA GLY A 473 6.08 -1.18 12.38
C GLY A 473 6.16 -1.90 11.03
N GLU A 474 5.04 -1.95 10.34
CA GLU A 474 4.91 -2.47 8.98
C GLU A 474 4.27 -1.41 8.08
N ARG A 475 4.71 -1.31 6.82
CA ARG A 475 4.23 -0.33 5.84
C ARG A 475 4.14 -0.99 4.46
N SER A 476 3.75 -2.26 4.44
CA SER A 476 3.69 -3.02 3.20
C SER A 476 2.66 -2.48 2.23
N ILE A 477 1.57 -1.84 2.70
CA ILE A 477 0.60 -1.16 1.83
C ILE A 477 1.29 -0.04 1.03
N ALA A 478 1.95 0.90 1.70
CA ALA A 478 2.66 2.00 1.01
C ALA A 478 3.71 1.49 0.01
N ARG A 479 4.43 0.44 0.37
CA ARG A 479 5.46 -0.17 -0.50
C ARG A 479 4.86 -0.84 -1.72
N ALA A 480 3.71 -1.49 -1.58
CA ALA A 480 3.00 -2.09 -2.71
C ALA A 480 2.54 -1.02 -3.71
N TYR A 481 2.02 0.11 -3.23
CA TYR A 481 1.72 1.26 -4.09
C TYR A 481 2.96 1.79 -4.82
N VAL A 482 4.07 1.98 -4.11
CA VAL A 482 5.33 2.44 -4.74
C VAL A 482 5.74 1.47 -5.85
N LYS A 483 5.68 0.16 -5.60
CA LYS A 483 6.05 -0.87 -6.58
C LYS A 483 5.10 -0.88 -7.78
N ALA A 484 3.80 -0.91 -7.57
CA ALA A 484 2.81 -0.93 -8.65
C ALA A 484 2.86 0.35 -9.50
N LEU A 485 2.92 1.53 -8.86
CA LEU A 485 3.01 2.81 -9.58
C LEU A 485 4.31 2.95 -10.37
N SER A 486 5.42 2.31 -9.97
CA SER A 486 6.66 2.35 -10.74
C SER A 486 6.57 1.58 -12.07
N ARG A 487 5.59 0.68 -12.21
CA ARG A 487 5.34 -0.12 -13.41
C ARG A 487 4.16 0.41 -14.24
N ALA A 488 3.41 1.38 -13.71
CA ALA A 488 2.22 1.91 -14.37
C ALA A 488 2.56 2.61 -15.71
N GLU A 489 1.94 2.16 -16.81
CA GLU A 489 2.21 2.63 -18.18
C GLU A 489 1.00 3.31 -18.84
N ARG A 490 -0.24 2.82 -18.59
CA ARG A 490 -1.42 3.32 -19.30
C ARG A 490 -2.49 3.90 -18.40
N LEU A 491 -2.88 3.17 -17.35
CA LEU A 491 -3.97 3.59 -16.48
C LEU A 491 -3.71 3.26 -15.03
N VAL A 492 -3.86 4.25 -14.17
CA VAL A 492 -4.13 4.07 -12.74
C VAL A 492 -5.56 4.47 -12.48
N TYR A 493 -6.39 3.50 -12.08
CA TYR A 493 -7.77 3.71 -11.66
C TYR A 493 -7.87 3.60 -10.14
N ILE A 494 -8.41 4.60 -9.49
CA ILE A 494 -8.59 4.63 -8.03
C ILE A 494 -9.99 5.03 -7.64
N GLU A 495 -10.51 4.42 -6.60
CA GLU A 495 -11.66 4.91 -5.85
C GLU A 495 -11.24 5.01 -4.39
N ASP A 496 -11.29 6.20 -3.83
CA ASP A 496 -10.78 6.45 -2.49
C ASP A 496 -11.53 7.55 -1.77
N GLN A 497 -11.76 7.32 -0.48
CA GLN A 497 -12.43 8.25 0.40
C GLN A 497 -11.69 9.58 0.54
N TYR A 498 -10.39 9.59 0.36
CA TYR A 498 -9.62 10.75 0.83
C TYR A 498 -8.60 11.32 -0.15
N LEU A 499 -8.11 10.78 -1.11
CA LEU A 499 -7.04 11.36 -1.98
C LEU A 499 -6.61 12.80 -1.56
N TRP A 500 -6.23 12.98 -0.30
CA TRP A 500 -5.94 14.28 0.29
C TRP A 500 -4.54 14.39 0.91
N SER A 501 -3.66 13.43 0.69
CA SER A 501 -2.30 13.48 1.20
C SER A 501 -1.34 14.00 0.15
N ILE A 502 -0.66 15.10 0.47
CA ILE A 502 0.40 15.68 -0.35
C ILE A 502 1.53 14.67 -0.60
N ASP A 503 1.92 13.88 0.43
CA ASP A 503 3.01 12.90 0.28
C ASP A 503 2.59 11.70 -0.58
N VAL A 504 1.34 11.28 -0.51
CA VAL A 504 0.79 10.23 -1.39
C VAL A 504 0.63 10.75 -2.82
N ALA A 505 0.07 11.95 -3.01
CA ALA A 505 -0.10 12.58 -4.32
C ALA A 505 1.22 12.72 -5.09
N ARG A 506 2.34 12.95 -4.40
CA ARG A 506 3.68 12.97 -5.01
C ARG A 506 4.05 11.69 -5.74
N LEU A 507 3.63 10.53 -5.25
CA LEU A 507 3.91 9.25 -5.91
C LEU A 507 3.14 9.14 -7.23
N PHE A 508 1.85 9.50 -7.23
CA PHE A 508 1.04 9.54 -8.46
C PHE A 508 1.57 10.58 -9.44
N ALA A 509 1.91 11.78 -8.96
CA ALA A 509 2.51 12.84 -9.78
C ALA A 509 3.86 12.40 -10.38
N ALA A 510 4.69 11.68 -9.63
CA ALA A 510 5.95 11.14 -10.13
C ALA A 510 5.72 10.11 -11.24
N ALA A 511 4.75 9.20 -11.08
CA ALA A 511 4.37 8.24 -12.11
C ALA A 511 3.87 8.93 -13.39
N LEU A 512 3.00 9.94 -13.27
CA LEU A 512 2.47 10.73 -14.39
C LEU A 512 3.56 11.51 -15.15
N ARG A 513 4.56 12.05 -14.44
CA ARG A 513 5.71 12.74 -15.08
C ARG A 513 6.66 11.77 -15.77
N ARG A 514 6.87 10.58 -15.18
CA ARG A 514 7.75 9.55 -15.73
C ARG A 514 7.17 8.98 -17.04
N THR A 515 5.87 8.69 -17.05
CA THR A 515 5.21 7.96 -18.13
C THR A 515 4.22 8.89 -18.86
N PRO A 516 4.60 9.44 -20.04
CA PRO A 516 3.76 10.40 -20.78
C PRO A 516 2.40 9.83 -21.23
N GLY A 517 2.30 8.51 -21.45
CA GLY A 517 1.06 7.83 -21.82
C GLY A 517 0.12 7.51 -20.64
N LEU A 518 0.60 7.63 -19.40
CA LEU A 518 -0.16 7.22 -18.22
C LEU A 518 -1.33 8.17 -17.94
N GLN A 519 -2.50 7.60 -17.73
CA GLN A 519 -3.70 8.31 -17.27
C GLN A 519 -3.99 7.98 -15.81
N LEU A 520 -4.56 8.94 -15.09
CA LEU A 520 -5.08 8.76 -13.73
C LEU A 520 -6.58 9.06 -13.73
N ILE A 521 -7.38 8.08 -13.36
CA ILE A 521 -8.81 8.25 -13.08
C ILE A 521 -9.04 8.06 -11.59
N ALA A 522 -9.66 9.03 -10.96
CA ALA A 522 -10.01 8.97 -9.53
C ALA A 522 -11.51 9.24 -9.34
N VAL A 523 -12.17 8.38 -8.56
CA VAL A 523 -13.54 8.60 -8.07
C VAL A 523 -13.45 8.85 -6.58
N VAL A 524 -13.96 10.03 -6.16
CA VAL A 524 -13.80 10.54 -4.78
C VAL A 524 -15.13 11.09 -4.25
N PRO A 525 -15.32 11.22 -2.93
CA PRO A 525 -16.52 11.83 -2.38
C PRO A 525 -16.66 13.31 -2.81
N ARG A 526 -17.88 13.74 -3.10
CA ARG A 526 -18.16 15.17 -3.41
C ARG A 526 -17.89 16.08 -2.22
N PHE A 527 -18.19 15.63 -1.02
CA PHE A 527 -18.03 16.38 0.22
C PHE A 527 -17.24 15.58 1.24
N SER A 528 -16.45 16.26 2.07
CA SER A 528 -15.82 15.67 3.24
C SER A 528 -16.89 15.26 4.27
N ASP A 529 -16.67 14.15 4.97
CA ASP A 529 -17.45 13.68 6.12
C ASP A 529 -17.23 14.50 7.39
N VAL A 530 -16.26 15.42 7.37
CA VAL A 530 -15.90 16.24 8.53
C VAL A 530 -16.84 17.45 8.62
N GLU A 531 -17.62 17.54 9.70
CA GLU A 531 -18.64 18.58 9.89
C GLU A 531 -18.10 19.84 10.57
N ASP A 532 -17.14 19.70 11.51
CA ASP A 532 -16.55 20.85 12.20
C ASP A 532 -15.79 21.78 11.25
N ARG A 533 -16.05 23.08 11.38
CA ARG A 533 -15.54 24.09 10.44
C ARG A 533 -14.02 24.16 10.37
N PHE A 534 -13.33 24.04 11.50
CA PHE A 534 -11.87 24.12 11.55
C PHE A 534 -11.24 22.82 10.99
N SER A 535 -11.76 21.68 11.41
CA SER A 535 -11.37 20.37 10.95
C SER A 535 -11.56 20.19 9.45
N ARG A 536 -12.69 20.67 8.94
CA ARG A 536 -12.99 20.65 7.51
C ARG A 536 -12.01 21.51 6.69
N GLN A 537 -11.57 22.66 7.19
CA GLN A 537 -10.59 23.48 6.49
C GLN A 537 -9.22 22.78 6.39
N ALA A 538 -8.79 22.09 7.44
CA ALA A 538 -7.55 21.33 7.41
C ALA A 538 -7.62 20.14 6.43
N ALA A 539 -8.74 19.43 6.41
CA ALA A 539 -8.98 18.35 5.45
C ALA A 539 -8.99 18.85 4.00
N LEU A 540 -9.73 19.95 3.74
CA LEU A 540 -9.79 20.60 2.42
C LEU A 540 -8.43 21.10 1.95
N PHE A 541 -7.57 21.60 2.84
CA PHE A 541 -6.22 22.04 2.50
C PHE A 541 -5.41 20.92 1.88
N GLY A 542 -5.33 19.76 2.57
CA GLY A 542 -4.59 18.61 2.05
C GLY A 542 -5.17 18.08 0.73
N HIS A 543 -6.50 18.06 0.61
CA HIS A 543 -7.18 17.61 -0.60
C HIS A 543 -6.87 18.52 -1.81
N HIS A 544 -6.98 19.84 -1.66
CA HIS A 544 -6.66 20.80 -2.74
C HIS A 544 -5.20 20.66 -3.19
N GLU A 545 -4.26 20.70 -2.26
CA GLU A 545 -2.83 20.57 -2.59
C GLU A 545 -2.51 19.24 -3.28
N ALA A 546 -3.15 18.14 -2.87
CA ALA A 546 -2.98 16.83 -3.49
C ALA A 546 -3.55 16.79 -4.92
N LEU A 547 -4.77 17.30 -5.12
CA LEU A 547 -5.40 17.35 -6.44
C LEU A 547 -4.66 18.25 -7.41
N ASP A 548 -4.22 19.42 -6.95
CA ASP A 548 -3.48 20.37 -7.78
C ASP A 548 -2.14 19.76 -8.22
N MET A 549 -1.45 19.06 -7.33
CA MET A 549 -0.19 18.39 -7.64
C MET A 549 -0.33 17.30 -8.73
N VAL A 550 -1.38 16.48 -8.69
CA VAL A 550 -1.58 15.44 -9.72
C VAL A 550 -2.06 16.05 -11.02
N ARG A 551 -2.90 17.10 -10.98
CA ARG A 551 -3.36 17.85 -12.16
C ARG A 551 -2.20 18.57 -12.85
N GLU A 552 -1.32 19.20 -12.09
CA GLU A 552 -0.12 19.84 -12.61
C GLU A 552 0.81 18.82 -13.30
N ALA A 553 0.96 17.62 -12.72
CA ALA A 553 1.81 16.58 -13.27
C ALA A 553 1.26 15.92 -14.54
N GLY A 554 -0.05 15.73 -14.62
CA GLY A 554 -0.69 14.95 -15.69
C GLY A 554 -1.53 15.76 -16.66
N GLY A 555 -1.94 17.01 -16.32
CA GLY A 555 -2.80 17.83 -17.19
C GLY A 555 -4.11 17.12 -17.53
N ALA A 556 -4.45 17.07 -18.81
CA ALA A 556 -5.65 16.41 -19.32
C ALA A 556 -5.71 14.89 -19.10
N ARG A 557 -4.61 14.26 -18.72
CA ARG A 557 -4.52 12.83 -18.38
C ARG A 557 -5.04 12.50 -16.97
N VAL A 558 -5.33 13.52 -16.17
CA VAL A 558 -5.89 13.36 -14.82
C VAL A 558 -7.37 13.69 -14.85
N GLN A 559 -8.19 12.73 -14.53
CA GLN A 559 -9.65 12.84 -14.47
C GLN A 559 -10.11 12.50 -13.06
N ILE A 560 -10.85 13.41 -12.45
CA ILE A 560 -11.34 13.23 -11.09
C ILE A 560 -12.85 13.42 -11.12
N PHE A 561 -13.56 12.42 -10.61
CA PHE A 561 -15.02 12.36 -10.61
C PHE A 561 -15.55 12.23 -9.19
N ASP A 562 -16.78 12.63 -8.99
CA ASP A 562 -17.66 12.19 -7.93
C ASP A 562 -18.94 11.59 -8.54
N ILE A 563 -19.72 10.88 -7.74
CA ILE A 563 -20.90 10.17 -8.21
C ILE A 563 -22.17 10.66 -7.51
N GLU A 564 -23.29 10.58 -8.22
CA GLU A 564 -24.61 10.84 -7.68
C GLU A 564 -25.60 9.74 -8.09
N ASN A 565 -26.62 9.51 -7.26
CA ASN A 565 -27.71 8.60 -7.63
C ASN A 565 -28.73 9.26 -8.56
N HIS A 566 -29.73 8.50 -9.02
CA HIS A 566 -30.76 9.01 -9.96
C HIS A 566 -31.61 10.15 -9.40
N ARG A 567 -31.66 10.33 -8.07
CA ARG A 567 -32.33 11.44 -7.43
C ARG A 567 -31.48 12.71 -7.39
N GLY A 568 -30.24 12.65 -7.92
CA GLY A 568 -29.28 13.75 -7.88
C GLY A 568 -28.65 13.99 -6.52
N LEU A 569 -28.77 12.99 -5.60
CA LEU A 569 -28.09 13.03 -4.32
C LEU A 569 -26.65 12.49 -4.49
N PRO A 570 -25.65 13.15 -3.91
CA PRO A 570 -24.29 12.65 -3.96
C PRO A 570 -24.18 11.30 -3.23
N VAL A 571 -23.36 10.40 -3.76
CA VAL A 571 -23.02 9.11 -3.15
C VAL A 571 -21.68 9.27 -2.44
N TYR A 572 -21.57 8.77 -1.21
CA TYR A 572 -20.34 8.82 -0.44
C TYR A 572 -19.41 7.70 -0.88
N VAL A 573 -18.37 8.03 -1.63
CA VAL A 573 -17.34 7.06 -2.02
C VAL A 573 -16.48 6.74 -0.81
N HIS A 574 -16.63 5.51 -0.28
CA HIS A 574 -15.87 5.01 0.86
C HIS A 574 -14.93 3.86 0.48
N ALA A 575 -14.90 3.47 -0.78
CA ALA A 575 -13.97 2.48 -1.31
C ALA A 575 -12.50 2.88 -1.07
N LYS A 576 -11.62 1.90 -1.00
CA LYS A 576 -10.16 2.05 -0.95
C LYS A 576 -9.57 1.02 -1.88
N LEU A 577 -9.53 1.36 -3.16
CA LEU A 577 -9.02 0.47 -4.19
C LEU A 577 -8.12 1.21 -5.20
N CYS A 578 -7.25 0.43 -5.80
CA CYS A 578 -6.39 0.87 -6.89
C CYS A 578 -6.21 -0.28 -7.90
N ILE A 579 -6.37 0.02 -9.17
CA ILE A 579 -6.13 -0.91 -10.27
C ILE A 579 -5.10 -0.28 -11.20
N VAL A 580 -4.08 -1.04 -11.59
CA VAL A 580 -3.02 -0.58 -12.47
C VAL A 580 -2.99 -1.44 -13.73
N ASP A 581 -3.19 -0.82 -14.88
CA ASP A 581 -3.03 -1.37 -16.22
C ASP A 581 -3.82 -2.68 -16.49
N ASP A 582 -4.93 -2.91 -15.79
CA ASP A 582 -5.67 -4.19 -15.81
C ASP A 582 -4.84 -5.40 -15.37
N VAL A 583 -3.71 -5.19 -14.70
CA VAL A 583 -2.80 -6.26 -14.25
C VAL A 583 -2.89 -6.48 -12.76
N TRP A 584 -2.75 -5.43 -11.99
CA TRP A 584 -2.67 -5.48 -10.53
C TRP A 584 -3.84 -4.72 -9.92
N ALA A 585 -4.42 -5.29 -8.88
CA ALA A 585 -5.48 -4.64 -8.12
C ALA A 585 -5.19 -4.71 -6.62
N LEU A 586 -5.55 -3.66 -5.87
CA LEU A 586 -5.50 -3.61 -4.41
C LEU A 586 -6.84 -3.14 -3.89
N VAL A 587 -7.38 -3.86 -2.90
CA VAL A 587 -8.59 -3.47 -2.15
C VAL A 587 -8.30 -3.64 -0.65
N GLY A 588 -8.75 -2.68 0.17
CA GLY A 588 -8.53 -2.79 1.61
C GLY A 588 -9.17 -1.69 2.43
N SER A 589 -8.66 -1.52 3.66
CA SER A 589 -9.12 -0.50 4.60
C SER A 589 -8.34 0.81 4.53
N ALA A 590 -7.19 0.82 3.85
CA ALA A 590 -6.24 1.93 3.87
C ALA A 590 -6.56 3.00 2.85
N ASN A 591 -6.87 4.19 3.31
CA ASN A 591 -7.06 5.38 2.48
C ASN A 591 -5.74 5.88 1.87
N LEU A 592 -5.84 6.66 0.79
CA LEU A 592 -4.69 7.32 0.15
C LEU A 592 -4.21 8.53 0.98
N ASN A 593 -3.78 8.25 2.21
CA ASN A 593 -3.20 9.25 3.09
C ASN A 593 -2.06 8.66 3.95
N MET A 594 -1.20 9.53 4.47
CA MET A 594 -0.06 9.11 5.32
C MET A 594 -0.51 8.49 6.63
N ARG A 595 -1.69 8.87 7.11
CA ARG A 595 -2.31 8.30 8.29
C ARG A 595 -2.50 6.79 8.13
N SER A 596 -3.20 6.36 7.09
CA SER A 596 -3.42 4.94 6.78
C SER A 596 -2.12 4.22 6.38
N TRP A 597 -1.20 4.90 5.73
CA TRP A 597 0.04 4.28 5.25
C TRP A 597 1.13 4.12 6.32
N THR A 598 1.04 4.87 7.44
CA THR A 598 2.16 4.91 8.41
C THR A 598 1.77 4.98 9.88
N TYR A 599 0.53 5.32 10.19
CA TYR A 599 0.13 5.71 11.55
C TYR A 599 -0.93 4.80 12.18
N ASP A 600 -2.00 4.50 11.47
CA ASP A 600 -3.08 3.62 11.91
C ASP A 600 -2.73 2.13 11.71
N ALA A 601 -3.60 1.23 12.13
CA ALA A 601 -3.49 -0.19 11.80
C ALA A 601 -4.48 -0.52 10.67
N GLU A 602 -3.95 -0.95 9.52
CA GLU A 602 -4.70 -1.20 8.29
C GLU A 602 -4.44 -2.60 7.74
N ILE A 603 -5.35 -3.07 6.86
CA ILE A 603 -5.22 -4.30 6.10
C ILE A 603 -5.69 -4.09 4.66
N ALA A 604 -5.00 -4.69 3.70
CA ALA A 604 -5.39 -4.72 2.30
C ALA A 604 -4.95 -6.04 1.65
N ALA A 605 -5.57 -6.39 0.54
CA ALA A 605 -5.11 -7.47 -0.34
C ALA A 605 -4.72 -6.90 -1.70
N ALA A 606 -3.49 -7.19 -2.13
CA ALA A 606 -3.09 -7.02 -3.52
C ALA A 606 -3.31 -8.35 -4.25
N VAL A 607 -3.90 -8.26 -5.44
CA VAL A 607 -4.34 -9.41 -6.24
C VAL A 607 -3.67 -9.36 -7.61
N LEU A 608 -3.09 -10.48 -7.99
CA LEU A 608 -2.57 -10.75 -9.34
C LEU A 608 -3.13 -12.09 -9.80
N ASP A 609 -4.06 -12.05 -10.76
CA ASP A 609 -4.63 -13.28 -11.31
C ASP A 609 -3.66 -13.90 -12.34
N SER A 610 -3.38 -15.19 -12.27
CA SER A 610 -2.57 -15.87 -13.27
C SER A 610 -3.34 -16.03 -14.60
N ARG A 611 -4.68 -15.99 -14.54
CA ARG A 611 -5.54 -16.05 -15.72
C ARG A 611 -5.50 -14.71 -16.46
N ARG A 612 -5.04 -14.77 -17.72
CA ARG A 612 -5.08 -13.63 -18.63
C ARG A 612 -6.49 -13.47 -19.22
N ASP A 613 -6.86 -12.23 -19.48
CA ASP A 613 -8.10 -11.90 -20.18
C ASP A 613 -7.84 -11.89 -21.70
N PRO A 614 -8.54 -12.73 -22.48
CA PRO A 614 -8.29 -12.84 -23.93
C PRO A 614 -8.93 -11.72 -24.76
N ARG A 615 -9.75 -10.84 -24.17
CA ARG A 615 -10.39 -9.73 -24.90
C ARG A 615 -9.36 -8.67 -25.27
N ALA A 616 -9.46 -8.13 -26.47
CA ALA A 616 -8.59 -7.06 -26.95
C ALA A 616 -8.84 -5.73 -26.19
N PRO A 617 -7.77 -4.98 -25.89
CA PRO A 617 -6.36 -5.30 -26.06
C PRO A 617 -5.86 -6.32 -25.00
N GLU A 618 -5.20 -7.40 -25.45
CA GLU A 618 -4.71 -8.45 -24.56
C GLU A 618 -3.57 -7.99 -23.63
N ASP A 619 -2.77 -7.04 -24.08
CA ASP A 619 -1.66 -6.42 -23.31
C ASP A 619 -1.75 -4.89 -23.39
N PRO A 620 -2.66 -4.27 -22.61
CA PRO A 620 -2.89 -2.83 -22.68
C PRO A 620 -1.68 -1.98 -22.29
N ALA A 621 -0.82 -2.48 -21.43
CA ALA A 621 0.40 -1.78 -21.00
C ALA A 621 1.58 -1.95 -21.97
N GLY A 622 1.57 -3.00 -22.81
CA GLY A 622 2.67 -3.31 -23.73
C GLY A 622 3.90 -3.89 -23.04
N LEU A 623 3.79 -4.35 -21.80
CA LEU A 623 4.91 -4.89 -21.00
C LEU A 623 5.03 -6.42 -21.08
N GLY A 624 4.12 -7.10 -21.81
CA GLY A 624 4.04 -8.57 -21.86
C GLY A 624 3.38 -9.20 -20.64
N ASP A 625 2.89 -8.41 -19.68
CA ASP A 625 2.13 -8.89 -18.53
C ASP A 625 0.76 -9.44 -18.93
N GLY A 626 0.16 -8.85 -19.96
CA GLY A 626 -1.21 -9.11 -20.40
C GLY A 626 -2.24 -8.63 -19.38
N ALA A 627 -3.43 -8.29 -19.86
CA ALA A 627 -4.54 -7.99 -18.95
C ALA A 627 -4.89 -9.22 -18.10
N ARG A 628 -5.11 -9.03 -16.82
CA ARG A 628 -5.45 -10.08 -15.84
C ARG A 628 -6.94 -10.05 -15.56
N HIS A 629 -7.55 -11.22 -15.59
CA HIS A 629 -9.01 -11.33 -15.53
C HIS A 629 -9.59 -10.60 -14.29
N PHE A 630 -9.06 -10.84 -13.10
CA PHE A 630 -9.56 -10.20 -11.88
C PHE A 630 -9.49 -8.67 -11.93
N ALA A 631 -8.32 -8.11 -12.27
CA ALA A 631 -8.12 -6.66 -12.27
C ALA A 631 -9.00 -5.97 -13.33
N ARG A 632 -9.07 -6.55 -14.55
CA ARG A 632 -9.90 -6.02 -15.63
C ARG A 632 -11.38 -6.10 -15.29
N GLU A 633 -11.88 -7.24 -14.80
CA GLU A 633 -13.29 -7.39 -14.46
C GLU A 633 -13.71 -6.47 -13.33
N LEU A 634 -12.88 -6.30 -12.31
CA LEU A 634 -13.18 -5.34 -11.25
C LEU A 634 -13.30 -3.91 -11.79
N ARG A 635 -12.36 -3.47 -12.65
CA ARG A 635 -12.43 -2.16 -13.27
C ARG A 635 -13.69 -2.01 -14.15
N LEU A 636 -13.98 -3.01 -14.98
CA LEU A 636 -15.14 -3.01 -15.86
C LEU A 636 -16.45 -2.95 -15.05
N GLN A 637 -16.56 -3.75 -13.99
CA GLN A 637 -17.74 -3.75 -13.12
C GLN A 637 -18.01 -2.35 -12.55
N LEU A 638 -16.97 -1.68 -12.01
CA LEU A 638 -17.08 -0.34 -11.42
C LEU A 638 -17.40 0.71 -12.49
N MET A 639 -16.70 0.67 -13.63
CA MET A 639 -16.95 1.64 -14.70
C MET A 639 -18.33 1.46 -15.35
N ARG A 640 -18.82 0.20 -15.56
CA ARG A 640 -20.18 -0.06 -16.05
C ARG A 640 -21.24 0.60 -15.17
N GLU A 641 -21.09 0.48 -13.87
CA GLU A 641 -21.99 1.09 -12.90
C GLU A 641 -21.97 2.62 -13.00
N HIS A 642 -20.79 3.21 -13.08
CA HIS A 642 -20.65 4.66 -13.13
C HIS A 642 -21.16 5.29 -14.42
N VAL A 643 -20.99 4.62 -15.57
CA VAL A 643 -21.49 5.11 -16.86
C VAL A 643 -22.84 4.53 -17.26
N GLU A 644 -23.35 3.57 -16.48
CA GLU A 644 -24.63 2.87 -16.70
C GLU A 644 -24.71 2.21 -18.06
N THR A 645 -23.74 1.37 -18.40
CA THR A 645 -23.70 0.60 -19.63
C THR A 645 -23.57 -0.90 -19.35
N GLN A 646 -24.11 -1.72 -20.26
CA GLN A 646 -23.84 -3.17 -20.27
C GLN A 646 -22.85 -3.55 -21.38
N ASP A 647 -22.45 -2.59 -22.23
CA ASP A 647 -21.53 -2.79 -23.32
C ASP A 647 -20.11 -2.42 -22.93
N ASP A 648 -19.21 -3.41 -22.96
CA ASP A 648 -17.80 -3.26 -22.61
C ASP A 648 -16.95 -2.68 -23.74
N THR A 649 -17.44 -2.61 -24.98
CA THR A 649 -16.62 -2.27 -26.15
C THR A 649 -15.81 -0.98 -26.00
N THR A 650 -16.38 0.03 -25.35
CA THR A 650 -15.71 1.30 -25.09
C THR A 650 -14.96 1.35 -23.77
N LEU A 651 -15.05 0.29 -22.94
CA LEU A 651 -14.40 0.20 -21.64
C LEU A 651 -13.20 -0.75 -21.62
N LEU A 652 -13.09 -1.66 -22.60
CA LEU A 652 -11.97 -2.61 -22.68
C LEU A 652 -10.63 -1.92 -22.95
N ASP A 653 -10.59 -1.03 -23.93
CA ASP A 653 -9.42 -0.20 -24.19
C ASP A 653 -9.31 0.92 -23.15
N LEU A 654 -8.13 1.07 -22.54
CA LEU A 654 -7.94 1.99 -21.40
C LEU A 654 -8.10 3.46 -21.78
N ASP A 655 -7.70 3.85 -22.98
CA ASP A 655 -7.84 5.23 -23.47
C ASP A 655 -9.30 5.54 -23.82
N GLN A 656 -10.00 4.59 -24.45
CA GLN A 656 -11.42 4.72 -24.75
C GLN A 656 -12.26 4.75 -23.46
N ALA A 657 -11.92 3.92 -22.47
CA ALA A 657 -12.58 3.91 -21.16
C ALA A 657 -12.49 5.28 -20.47
N ALA A 658 -11.28 5.87 -20.43
CA ALA A 658 -11.08 7.20 -19.91
C ALA A 658 -11.89 8.27 -20.66
N GLY A 659 -11.94 8.15 -22.00
CA GLY A 659 -12.78 9.00 -22.84
C GLY A 659 -14.28 8.86 -22.56
N THR A 660 -14.75 7.63 -22.35
CA THR A 660 -16.15 7.31 -22.05
C THR A 660 -16.59 7.88 -20.70
N MET A 661 -15.80 7.70 -19.65
CA MET A 661 -16.09 8.29 -18.32
C MET A 661 -16.15 9.82 -18.39
N ARG A 662 -15.20 10.45 -19.10
CA ARG A 662 -15.17 11.91 -19.27
C ARG A 662 -16.42 12.41 -20.02
N ARG A 663 -16.84 11.73 -21.09
CA ARG A 663 -18.05 12.08 -21.85
C ARG A 663 -19.31 11.93 -20.99
N SER A 664 -19.44 10.84 -20.24
CA SER A 664 -20.55 10.61 -19.32
C SER A 664 -20.68 11.77 -18.31
N ALA A 665 -19.57 12.11 -17.66
CA ALA A 665 -19.56 13.23 -16.71
C ALA A 665 -19.90 14.57 -17.37
N ALA A 666 -19.31 14.87 -18.54
CA ALA A 666 -19.56 16.10 -19.27
C ALA A 666 -21.02 16.25 -19.70
N ASN A 667 -21.67 15.16 -20.10
CA ASN A 667 -23.09 15.13 -20.46
C ASN A 667 -23.98 15.47 -19.25
N LEU A 668 -23.71 14.84 -18.11
CA LEU A 668 -24.48 15.10 -16.88
C LEU A 668 -24.24 16.52 -16.36
N ASP A 669 -22.99 17.00 -16.39
CA ASP A 669 -22.65 18.40 -16.06
C ASP A 669 -23.31 19.42 -16.99
N GLY A 670 -23.39 19.06 -18.28
CA GLY A 670 -24.10 19.86 -19.29
C GLY A 670 -25.59 20.00 -19.00
N TRP A 671 -26.24 18.90 -18.64
CA TRP A 671 -27.64 18.86 -18.24
C TRP A 671 -27.92 19.76 -17.03
N TYR A 672 -27.08 19.74 -16.01
CA TYR A 672 -27.18 20.65 -14.86
C TYR A 672 -26.98 22.11 -15.26
N ARG A 673 -26.00 22.40 -16.12
CA ARG A 673 -25.76 23.77 -16.61
C ARG A 673 -26.93 24.30 -17.46
N SER A 674 -27.66 23.44 -18.16
CA SER A 674 -28.88 23.81 -18.91
C SER A 674 -30.09 24.07 -18.01
N GLY A 675 -29.96 23.97 -16.70
CA GLY A 675 -31.06 24.06 -15.74
C GLY A 675 -31.93 22.80 -15.71
N ARG A 676 -31.34 21.62 -15.95
CA ARG A 676 -32.00 20.29 -15.98
C ARG A 676 -33.06 20.17 -17.07
N ARG A 677 -32.82 20.80 -18.24
CA ARG A 677 -33.74 20.75 -19.38
C ARG A 677 -33.57 19.46 -20.17
N GLY A 678 -34.68 18.84 -20.56
CA GLY A 678 -34.69 17.58 -21.27
C GLY A 678 -34.48 16.36 -20.35
N THR A 679 -34.36 15.21 -20.97
CA THR A 679 -34.12 13.94 -20.26
C THR A 679 -32.77 13.94 -19.56
N ARG A 680 -32.70 13.44 -18.33
CA ARG A 680 -31.44 13.26 -17.62
C ARG A 680 -30.58 12.27 -18.40
N PRO A 681 -29.32 12.62 -18.71
CA PRO A 681 -28.38 11.68 -19.34
C PRO A 681 -28.16 10.44 -18.48
N THR A 682 -27.85 9.31 -19.12
CA THR A 682 -27.37 8.10 -18.46
C THR A 682 -26.01 8.35 -17.81
N GLY A 683 -25.72 7.60 -16.75
CA GLY A 683 -24.50 7.71 -15.98
C GLY A 683 -24.66 8.55 -14.70
N ARG A 684 -23.74 8.31 -13.77
CA ARG A 684 -23.73 8.87 -12.41
C ARG A 684 -22.57 9.81 -12.14
N LEU A 685 -21.63 9.91 -13.09
CA LEU A 685 -20.40 10.68 -12.94
C LEU A 685 -20.65 12.17 -13.04
N ARG A 686 -20.04 12.91 -12.15
CA ARG A 686 -19.87 14.36 -12.23
C ARG A 686 -18.38 14.69 -12.24
N THR A 687 -17.99 15.70 -13.00
CA THR A 687 -16.63 16.23 -12.88
C THR A 687 -16.44 16.79 -11.48
N HIS A 688 -15.50 16.23 -10.73
CA HIS A 688 -15.26 16.67 -9.35
C HIS A 688 -14.70 18.08 -9.30
N VAL A 689 -15.42 18.97 -8.63
CA VAL A 689 -15.02 20.34 -8.35
C VAL A 689 -14.75 20.43 -6.84
N PRO A 690 -13.49 20.62 -6.44
CA PRO A 690 -13.17 20.77 -5.02
C PRO A 690 -13.99 21.89 -4.38
N VAL A 691 -14.54 21.62 -3.20
CA VAL A 691 -15.28 22.64 -2.44
C VAL A 691 -14.33 23.81 -2.15
N SER A 692 -14.67 25.00 -2.62
CA SER A 692 -13.82 26.17 -2.42
C SER A 692 -13.55 26.42 -0.93
N ALA A 693 -12.28 26.47 -0.57
CA ALA A 693 -11.84 26.82 0.79
C ALA A 693 -12.09 28.31 1.14
N GLY A 694 -12.73 29.07 0.24
CA GLY A 694 -12.79 30.51 0.31
C GLY A 694 -11.46 31.18 -0.09
N LYS A 695 -11.46 32.48 -0.36
CA LYS A 695 -10.22 33.26 -0.56
C LYS A 695 -9.50 33.36 0.79
N ASN A 696 -8.67 32.39 1.14
CA ASN A 696 -7.91 32.44 2.39
C ASN A 696 -6.63 33.26 2.20
N PRO A 697 -6.37 34.26 3.04
CA PRO A 697 -5.10 34.98 3.05
C PRO A 697 -3.94 34.03 3.29
N GLY A 698 -2.75 34.30 2.76
CA GLY A 698 -1.58 33.43 2.85
C GLY A 698 -1.16 33.05 4.28
N TRP A 699 -1.48 33.88 5.30
CA TRP A 699 -1.25 33.58 6.71
C TRP A 699 -2.13 32.43 7.26
N HIS A 700 -3.27 32.14 6.64
CA HIS A 700 -4.14 31.02 7.00
C HIS A 700 -3.44 29.67 6.77
N ARG A 701 -2.57 29.56 5.78
CA ARG A 701 -1.76 28.36 5.51
C ARG A 701 -0.88 28.00 6.71
N TRP A 702 -0.28 28.98 7.39
CA TRP A 702 0.58 28.78 8.56
C TRP A 702 -0.13 28.16 9.77
N LEU A 703 -1.43 28.36 9.89
CA LEU A 703 -2.25 27.79 10.96
C LEU A 703 -2.84 26.43 10.59
N VAL A 704 -3.26 26.26 9.32
CA VAL A 704 -3.99 25.07 8.87
C VAL A 704 -3.04 23.91 8.56
N GLU A 705 -1.88 24.17 7.95
CA GLU A 705 -0.93 23.11 7.59
C GLU A 705 -0.38 22.31 8.82
N PRO A 706 0.01 22.92 9.95
CA PRO A 706 0.39 22.17 11.14
C PRO A 706 -0.75 21.31 11.69
N ALA A 707 -1.98 21.80 11.71
CA ALA A 707 -3.15 21.04 12.16
C ALA A 707 -3.46 19.88 11.21
N TYR A 708 -3.37 20.11 9.90
CA TYR A 708 -3.48 19.06 8.89
C TYR A 708 -2.46 17.95 9.14
N ARG A 709 -1.17 18.28 9.25
CA ARG A 709 -0.08 17.31 9.45
C ARG A 709 -0.12 16.60 10.81
N ALA A 710 -0.67 17.22 11.84
CA ALA A 710 -0.71 16.64 13.19
C ALA A 710 -1.92 15.73 13.41
N VAL A 711 -3.07 16.06 12.82
CA VAL A 711 -4.36 15.42 13.12
C VAL A 711 -4.91 14.63 11.94
N TYR A 712 -4.94 15.25 10.74
CA TYR A 712 -5.61 14.65 9.59
C TYR A 712 -4.71 13.71 8.81
N ASP A 713 -3.46 14.11 8.58
CA ASP A 713 -2.48 13.32 7.83
C ASP A 713 -1.16 13.12 8.61
N PRO A 714 -1.22 12.58 9.84
CA PRO A 714 -0.02 12.39 10.67
C PRO A 714 0.91 11.36 10.04
N ASP A 715 2.18 11.75 9.92
CA ASP A 715 3.22 10.84 9.42
C ASP A 715 3.84 10.02 10.57
N GLY A 716 3.55 8.74 10.60
CA GLY A 716 4.07 7.79 11.59
C GLY A 716 5.49 7.29 11.33
N ARG A 717 6.12 7.68 10.23
CA ARG A 717 7.48 7.28 9.91
C ARG A 717 8.48 7.86 10.92
N PRO A 718 9.55 7.14 11.27
CA PRO A 718 10.69 7.71 11.97
C PRO A 718 11.29 8.90 11.20
N ALA A 719 11.84 9.89 11.91
CA ALA A 719 12.37 11.11 11.30
C ALA A 719 13.33 10.85 10.13
N PHE A 720 14.21 9.85 10.24
CA PHE A 720 15.13 9.49 9.16
C PHE A 720 14.44 8.94 7.90
N MET A 721 13.28 8.28 8.03
CA MET A 721 12.49 7.82 6.89
C MET A 721 11.73 8.98 6.24
N ARG A 722 11.25 9.93 7.05
CA ARG A 722 10.60 11.16 6.55
C ARG A 722 11.56 12.00 5.73
N LEU A 723 12.78 12.23 6.25
CA LEU A 723 13.84 12.96 5.54
C LEU A 723 14.24 12.29 4.22
N ARG A 724 14.12 10.97 4.11
CA ARG A 724 14.47 10.19 2.91
C ARG A 724 13.25 9.82 2.06
N ARG A 725 12.07 10.31 2.39
CA ARG A 725 10.80 9.97 1.73
C ARG A 725 10.62 8.47 1.49
N SER A 726 11.13 7.61 2.39
CA SER A 726 11.06 6.15 2.28
C SER A 726 9.97 5.57 3.19
N TYR A 727 9.44 4.39 2.82
CA TYR A 727 8.42 3.65 3.57
C TYR A 727 8.97 2.39 4.23
#